data_866d64edf08852722e2d0bcf81d29527
#
_entry.id   866d64edf08852722e2d0bcf81d29527
#
_cell.length_a   1.000
_cell.length_b   1.000
_cell.length_c   1.000
_cell.angle_alpha   90.00
_cell.angle_beta   90.00
_cell.angle_gamma   90.00
#
_symmetry.space_group_name_H-M   'P 1'
#
loop_
_entity.id
_entity.type
_entity.pdbx_description
1 polymer ?
#
loop_
_entity_poly.entity_id
_entity_poly.type
_entity_poly.pdbx_seq_one_letter_code
_entity_poly.pdbx_strand_id
1 'polypeptide(L)'
;MASSCSRLGTIVRRSSCSIIGRRRLPSSSLLSRRCICSSHHHTVSSSRQQRALLNRRPSHHYDSASTQIRSILLFGDNGEQFDKQRPWHNPNFMKDDPPDQVEAWLISLLKSVSNDIHTEYSPNNPPVSFDGTKFMLDSRIYLRVLEAYARAAKHYSGAPQKAEYWINNSIRHYENARALFESKYRTKFGSELMQSNQTQQSADTTAAAAIVHGLQPDVEFYNAVIECWANSKEQISIPRSATWLSKLEADCSTNNPLLLQPNARSYDLYLNSVSRGIGKNSKLHLERAEEAERILQYRLSSDAPTSIRPTTESYNYVLRAYTRCRKEKSIAGKVMTLVREMEQIQKETVMNGGHEDDWKMNVVPNTKTYTMAMDAWIIKAGIKSAAWRSEKIARNNKLKQKGLLQQSESDDGSSSSTSKNDDDGTKELEFAKSILQYITALEAVGQADVRASVVGYNTLLTGYARLANELRPDIPLIAEQLLNEMIDSSEDRNTYPDVTSFNAVIKAWGKAKKLNSAARCEYWLQKMINENRPREGYTNQTTPIAQPDASTYNLVMDAWMNMDNPDAARVQDLLLEMKASGTVSPNSESYSKVIRAWLKDELLNQLGVKGSSVERAWANIDELMSLEAQGDVGPAPELFTSILKTAARSEGRGENLLAVAQETFWAKRNRSRFNVDQIDFVFLLEIGMKVLVGEERDKFMVDLIRQCSKDGFVSKRFVREAVRGPVHEEWPEEERERIVQLLFGEEDEALGFNFPSSWSRNVHKHDQPTAKDLMHVY
;
A
#
# COMPACT_ATOMS: atom_id res chain seq x y z
N MET A 1 1.34 37.84 -3.05
CA MET A 1 0.59 36.58 -3.25
C MET A 1 -0.89 36.68 -2.86
N ALA A 2 -1.24 37.38 -1.78
CA ALA A 2 -2.64 37.65 -1.45
C ALA A 2 -3.39 38.48 -2.53
N SER A 3 -2.68 39.34 -3.27
CA SER A 3 -3.24 40.14 -4.37
C SER A 3 -3.60 39.35 -5.63
N SER A 4 -3.07 38.13 -5.81
CA SER A 4 -3.38 37.29 -6.96
C SER A 4 -4.69 36.52 -6.79
N CYS A 5 -5.06 36.16 -5.55
CA CYS A 5 -6.33 35.47 -5.29
C CYS A 5 -7.54 36.40 -5.43
N SER A 6 -7.39 37.70 -5.08
CA SER A 6 -8.49 38.67 -5.24
C SER A 6 -8.83 38.99 -6.70
N ARG A 7 -7.86 38.87 -7.63
CA ARG A 7 -8.11 39.11 -9.07
C ARG A 7 -8.84 37.94 -9.76
N LEU A 8 -8.67 36.70 -9.29
CA LEU A 8 -9.38 35.54 -9.82
C LEU A 8 -10.87 35.53 -9.44
N GLY A 9 -11.20 35.99 -8.22
CA GLY A 9 -12.59 36.10 -7.78
C GLY A 9 -13.42 37.11 -8.60
N THR A 10 -12.78 38.12 -9.19
CA THR A 10 -13.46 39.18 -9.95
C THR A 10 -13.74 38.75 -11.41
N ILE A 11 -12.97 37.86 -11.96
CA ILE A 11 -13.18 37.33 -13.34
C ILE A 11 -14.33 36.33 -13.37
N VAL A 12 -14.49 35.51 -12.32
CA VAL A 12 -15.58 34.53 -12.24
C VAL A 12 -16.95 35.19 -12.04
N ARG A 13 -17.02 36.38 -11.43
CA ARG A 13 -18.28 37.12 -11.25
C ARG A 13 -18.83 37.77 -12.52
N ARG A 14 -18.05 37.88 -13.61
CA ARG A 14 -18.50 38.52 -14.86
C ARG A 14 -19.07 37.56 -15.91
N SER A 15 -18.94 36.25 -15.76
CA SER A 15 -19.42 35.26 -16.71
C SER A 15 -20.81 34.67 -16.41
N SER A 16 -21.46 35.06 -15.31
CA SER A 16 -22.74 34.46 -14.88
C SER A 16 -23.98 35.33 -15.14
N CYS A 17 -23.90 36.30 -16.02
CA CYS A 17 -25.08 37.10 -16.46
C CYS A 17 -25.33 36.94 -17.94
N SER A 18 -25.93 35.87 -18.33
CA SER A 18 -26.91 35.79 -19.42
C SER A 18 -27.21 34.34 -19.74
N ILE A 19 -28.33 33.87 -19.32
CA ILE A 19 -29.34 33.06 -20.06
C ILE A 19 -30.39 32.64 -19.02
N ILE A 20 -31.45 33.47 -18.95
CA ILE A 20 -32.75 33.07 -18.42
C ILE A 20 -33.63 32.80 -19.64
N GLY A 21 -33.99 31.55 -19.84
CA GLY A 21 -34.97 31.13 -20.82
C GLY A 21 -35.82 29.99 -20.25
N ARG A 22 -36.96 30.36 -19.68
CA ARG A 22 -38.00 29.46 -19.18
C ARG A 22 -38.50 28.53 -20.28
N ARG A 23 -38.65 27.24 -20.02
CA ARG A 23 -39.83 26.46 -20.46
C ARG A 23 -40.17 25.33 -19.46
N ARG A 24 -41.50 25.27 -19.22
CA ARG A 24 -42.19 24.40 -18.26
C ARG A 24 -42.39 22.99 -18.83
N LEU A 25 -42.54 22.08 -17.88
CA LEU A 25 -42.99 20.70 -17.86
C LEU A 25 -44.21 20.37 -18.75
N PRO A 26 -44.50 19.07 -18.96
CA PRO A 26 -45.52 18.46 -18.10
C PRO A 26 -45.23 17.04 -17.63
N SER A 27 -45.92 16.75 -16.53
CA SER A 27 -46.13 15.54 -15.77
C SER A 27 -46.96 14.47 -16.44
N SER A 28 -46.70 13.20 -16.18
CA SER A 28 -47.70 12.10 -15.96
C SER A 28 -46.96 10.81 -15.68
N SER A 29 -47.11 10.22 -14.58
CA SER A 29 -48.07 9.32 -13.97
C SER A 29 -47.81 7.84 -14.19
N LEU A 30 -47.57 7.15 -13.05
CA LEU A 30 -48.05 5.83 -12.67
C LEU A 30 -47.68 4.58 -13.48
N LEU A 31 -46.98 3.64 -12.87
CA LEU A 31 -47.57 2.35 -12.50
C LEU A 31 -46.61 1.47 -11.68
N SER A 32 -47.18 1.06 -10.57
CA SER A 32 -46.69 0.10 -9.59
C SER A 32 -46.55 -1.30 -10.17
N ARG A 33 -45.55 -2.06 -9.77
CA ARG A 33 -45.71 -3.49 -9.45
C ARG A 33 -44.72 -3.93 -8.38
N ARG A 34 -45.33 -4.37 -7.28
CA ARG A 34 -44.69 -5.14 -6.19
C ARG A 34 -44.21 -6.48 -6.71
N CYS A 35 -43.04 -6.93 -6.27
CA CYS A 35 -42.81 -8.33 -5.99
C CYS A 35 -42.03 -8.45 -4.69
N ILE A 36 -42.62 -9.18 -3.79
CA ILE A 36 -42.15 -9.63 -2.48
C ILE A 36 -41.24 -10.82 -2.73
N CYS A 37 -40.08 -10.88 -2.08
CA CYS A 37 -39.51 -12.14 -1.57
C CYS A 37 -38.48 -11.87 -0.48
N SER A 38 -38.88 -12.26 0.68
CA SER A 38 -38.23 -12.91 1.83
C SER A 38 -36.74 -12.75 2.09
N SER A 39 -36.51 -12.24 3.28
CA SER A 39 -35.29 -12.28 4.11
C SER A 39 -34.73 -13.68 4.31
N HIS A 40 -33.40 -13.83 4.17
CA HIS A 40 -32.64 -14.78 4.96
C HIS A 40 -31.27 -14.18 5.32
N HIS A 41 -31.02 -14.08 6.60
CA HIS A 41 -29.73 -13.75 7.22
C HIS A 41 -28.70 -14.81 6.87
N HIS A 42 -27.55 -14.39 6.38
CA HIS A 42 -26.30 -15.11 6.55
C HIS A 42 -25.15 -14.13 6.80
N THR A 43 -24.66 -14.18 8.01
CA THR A 43 -23.38 -13.62 8.44
C THR A 43 -22.24 -14.30 7.69
N VAL A 44 -21.38 -13.51 7.04
CA VAL A 44 -20.25 -14.01 6.25
C VAL A 44 -18.94 -13.70 6.97
N SER A 45 -18.25 -14.74 7.39
CA SER A 45 -16.85 -14.71 7.79
C SER A 45 -15.95 -14.71 6.52
N SER A 46 -15.29 -13.59 6.24
CA SER A 46 -14.69 -13.33 4.91
C SER A 46 -13.24 -13.76 4.70
N SER A 47 -12.59 -14.47 5.61
CA SER A 47 -11.15 -14.76 5.48
C SER A 47 -10.76 -16.21 5.20
N ARG A 48 -11.67 -17.16 5.36
CA ARG A 48 -11.41 -18.60 5.06
C ARG A 48 -11.78 -19.02 3.64
N GLN A 49 -12.67 -18.31 2.96
CA GLN A 49 -13.10 -18.70 1.61
C GLN A 49 -12.08 -18.39 0.51
N GLN A 50 -11.22 -17.39 0.67
CA GLN A 50 -10.21 -17.08 -0.36
C GLN A 50 -9.03 -18.08 -0.41
N ARG A 51 -8.70 -18.76 0.69
CA ARG A 51 -7.67 -19.83 0.69
C ARG A 51 -8.19 -21.21 0.26
N ALA A 52 -9.48 -21.46 0.41
CA ALA A 52 -10.10 -22.70 0.00
C ALA A 52 -10.37 -22.80 -1.52
N LEU A 53 -10.43 -21.67 -2.21
CA LEU A 53 -10.60 -21.62 -3.67
C LEU A 53 -9.31 -21.91 -4.44
N LEU A 54 -8.13 -21.76 -3.81
CA LEU A 54 -6.83 -22.06 -4.45
C LEU A 54 -6.46 -23.54 -4.46
N ASN A 55 -7.16 -24.41 -3.72
CA ASN A 55 -6.84 -25.84 -3.60
C ASN A 55 -7.91 -26.80 -4.14
N ARG A 56 -8.93 -26.33 -4.84
CA ARG A 56 -9.86 -27.21 -5.52
C ARG A 56 -9.28 -27.63 -6.87
N ARG A 57 -8.91 -28.90 -7.00
CA ARG A 57 -8.64 -29.56 -8.28
C ARG A 57 -9.87 -29.40 -9.18
N PRO A 58 -9.73 -29.04 -10.45
CA PRO A 58 -10.86 -28.94 -11.36
C PRO A 58 -11.38 -30.35 -11.66
N SER A 59 -12.53 -30.73 -11.10
CA SER A 59 -13.26 -31.89 -11.47
C SER A 59 -14.63 -31.49 -12.01
N HIS A 60 -14.92 -31.88 -13.24
CA HIS A 60 -16.23 -32.00 -13.86
C HIS A 60 -16.96 -30.80 -14.51
N HIS A 61 -16.38 -29.61 -14.62
CA HIS A 61 -17.02 -28.52 -15.41
C HIS A 61 -16.49 -28.39 -16.86
N TYR A 62 -15.50 -29.17 -17.28
CA TYR A 62 -14.93 -29.07 -18.62
C TYR A 62 -15.86 -29.62 -19.73
N ASP A 63 -16.74 -30.57 -19.41
CA ASP A 63 -17.65 -31.13 -20.43
C ASP A 63 -18.81 -30.19 -20.80
N SER A 64 -19.22 -29.28 -19.88
CA SER A 64 -20.27 -28.31 -20.18
C SER A 64 -19.76 -27.16 -21.05
N ALA A 65 -18.50 -26.73 -20.87
CA ALA A 65 -17.87 -25.68 -21.67
C ALA A 65 -17.64 -26.16 -23.12
N SER A 66 -17.19 -27.39 -23.33
CA SER A 66 -17.02 -27.98 -24.68
C SER A 66 -18.35 -28.15 -25.39
N THR A 67 -19.43 -28.49 -24.66
CA THR A 67 -20.78 -28.62 -25.23
C THR A 67 -21.40 -27.26 -25.55
N GLN A 68 -21.16 -26.22 -24.72
CA GLN A 68 -21.57 -24.84 -25.02
C GLN A 68 -20.78 -24.24 -26.20
N ILE A 69 -19.48 -24.52 -26.29
CA ILE A 69 -18.62 -24.10 -27.42
C ILE A 69 -19.12 -24.78 -28.70
N ARG A 70 -19.46 -26.07 -28.70
CA ARG A 70 -20.03 -26.77 -29.85
C ARG A 70 -21.39 -26.19 -30.25
N SER A 71 -22.26 -25.84 -29.32
CA SER A 71 -23.56 -25.23 -29.64
C SER A 71 -23.42 -23.82 -30.23
N ILE A 72 -22.40 -23.05 -29.82
CA ILE A 72 -22.11 -21.74 -30.37
C ILE A 72 -21.51 -21.81 -31.78
N LEU A 73 -20.74 -22.85 -32.05
CA LEU A 73 -20.06 -23.06 -33.33
C LEU A 73 -20.95 -23.76 -34.40
N LEU A 74 -22.07 -24.39 -34.04
CA LEU A 74 -22.89 -25.21 -34.93
C LEU A 74 -24.13 -24.51 -35.52
N PHE A 75 -24.43 -23.26 -35.19
CA PHE A 75 -25.60 -22.53 -35.71
C PHE A 75 -25.20 -21.39 -36.64
N GLY A 76 -25.35 -21.59 -37.93
CA GLY A 76 -25.32 -20.48 -38.88
C GLY A 76 -25.21 -20.84 -40.34
N ASP A 77 -26.34 -21.12 -40.98
CA ASP A 77 -26.44 -21.21 -42.43
C ASP A 77 -26.89 -19.90 -43.14
N ASN A 78 -26.99 -18.79 -42.41
CA ASN A 78 -27.40 -17.47 -42.96
C ASN A 78 -26.38 -16.39 -42.62
N GLY A 79 -25.68 -15.90 -43.62
CA GLY A 79 -24.53 -14.97 -43.53
C GLY A 79 -24.73 -13.60 -42.87
N GLU A 80 -25.98 -13.15 -42.57
CA GLU A 80 -26.23 -11.85 -41.92
C GLU A 80 -26.41 -11.92 -40.39
N GLN A 81 -26.52 -13.11 -39.81
CA GLN A 81 -26.68 -13.31 -38.35
C GLN A 81 -25.37 -13.56 -37.60
N PHE A 82 -24.25 -13.74 -38.27
CA PHE A 82 -22.98 -14.17 -37.67
C PHE A 82 -22.34 -13.10 -36.76
N ASP A 83 -22.47 -11.82 -37.07
CA ASP A 83 -21.82 -10.75 -36.29
C ASP A 83 -22.43 -10.52 -34.90
N LYS A 84 -23.68 -10.96 -34.67
CA LYS A 84 -24.36 -10.82 -33.37
C LYS A 84 -24.11 -11.94 -32.40
N GLN A 85 -23.42 -13.00 -32.78
CA GLN A 85 -23.30 -14.23 -31.95
C GLN A 85 -21.89 -14.55 -31.43
N ARG A 86 -20.90 -13.67 -31.63
CA ARG A 86 -19.56 -13.86 -31.06
C ARG A 86 -19.52 -13.34 -29.63
N PRO A 87 -19.57 -14.21 -28.58
CA PRO A 87 -19.65 -13.76 -27.21
C PRO A 87 -18.45 -12.89 -26.79
N TRP A 88 -17.28 -13.12 -27.38
CA TRP A 88 -16.06 -12.36 -27.11
C TRP A 88 -16.06 -10.94 -27.68
N HIS A 89 -17.00 -10.56 -28.56
CA HIS A 89 -17.24 -9.19 -28.97
C HIS A 89 -17.95 -8.37 -27.87
N ASN A 90 -18.63 -9.04 -26.94
CA ASN A 90 -19.22 -8.37 -25.79
C ASN A 90 -18.12 -7.94 -24.79
N PRO A 91 -17.97 -6.64 -24.45
CA PRO A 91 -17.00 -6.17 -23.48
C PRO A 91 -17.13 -6.81 -22.08
N ASN A 92 -18.33 -7.29 -21.74
CA ASN A 92 -18.61 -7.93 -20.45
C ASN A 92 -18.42 -9.44 -20.46
N PHE A 93 -18.06 -10.04 -21.61
CA PHE A 93 -17.82 -11.48 -21.69
C PHE A 93 -16.62 -11.88 -20.85
N MET A 94 -16.82 -12.79 -19.88
CA MET A 94 -15.81 -13.28 -18.95
C MET A 94 -15.07 -12.16 -18.18
N LYS A 95 -15.72 -11.00 -17.97
CA LYS A 95 -15.12 -9.83 -17.32
C LYS A 95 -14.71 -10.10 -15.88
N ASP A 96 -15.48 -10.90 -15.15
CA ASP A 96 -15.26 -11.19 -13.74
C ASP A 96 -14.55 -12.53 -13.51
N ASP A 97 -14.25 -13.28 -14.59
CA ASP A 97 -13.60 -14.57 -14.48
C ASP A 97 -12.08 -14.44 -14.21
N PRO A 98 -11.51 -15.39 -13.45
CA PRO A 98 -10.06 -15.45 -13.24
C PRO A 98 -9.29 -15.61 -14.57
N PRO A 99 -8.08 -15.02 -14.71
CA PRO A 99 -7.34 -15.04 -15.96
C PRO A 99 -7.01 -16.46 -16.45
N ASP A 100 -6.76 -17.41 -15.53
CA ASP A 100 -6.46 -18.80 -15.88
C ASP A 100 -7.68 -19.53 -16.50
N GLN A 101 -8.91 -19.15 -16.12
CA GLN A 101 -10.13 -19.68 -16.73
C GLN A 101 -10.33 -19.12 -18.13
N VAL A 102 -10.09 -17.82 -18.33
CA VAL A 102 -10.17 -17.18 -19.64
C VAL A 102 -9.11 -17.75 -20.59
N GLU A 103 -7.89 -18.01 -20.10
CA GLU A 103 -6.82 -18.68 -20.84
C GLU A 103 -7.21 -20.10 -21.23
N ALA A 104 -7.72 -20.90 -20.28
CA ALA A 104 -8.15 -22.26 -20.54
C ALA A 104 -9.28 -22.33 -21.58
N TRP A 105 -10.21 -21.39 -21.52
CA TRP A 105 -11.27 -21.24 -22.52
C TRP A 105 -10.67 -20.96 -23.91
N LEU A 106 -9.75 -20.02 -24.05
CA LEU A 106 -9.09 -19.72 -25.33
C LEU A 106 -8.36 -20.96 -25.90
N ILE A 107 -7.60 -21.67 -25.06
CA ILE A 107 -6.89 -22.88 -25.48
C ILE A 107 -7.87 -23.94 -25.97
N SER A 108 -8.99 -24.13 -25.26
CA SER A 108 -10.03 -25.09 -25.66
C SER A 108 -10.65 -24.72 -27.00
N LEU A 109 -10.94 -23.44 -27.24
CA LEU A 109 -11.45 -22.93 -28.52
C LEU A 109 -10.45 -23.19 -29.67
N LEU A 110 -9.17 -22.83 -29.47
CA LEU A 110 -8.14 -23.01 -30.49
C LEU A 110 -7.92 -24.50 -30.82
N LYS A 111 -7.98 -25.40 -29.82
CA LYS A 111 -7.92 -26.85 -30.02
C LYS A 111 -9.12 -27.39 -30.80
N SER A 112 -10.32 -26.89 -30.48
CA SER A 112 -11.53 -27.27 -31.24
C SER A 112 -11.41 -26.89 -32.71
N VAL A 113 -10.97 -25.68 -33.01
CA VAL A 113 -10.75 -25.21 -34.39
C VAL A 113 -9.64 -26.04 -35.07
N SER A 114 -8.56 -26.39 -34.38
CA SER A 114 -7.49 -27.23 -34.90
C SER A 114 -8.00 -28.62 -35.30
N ASN A 115 -8.83 -29.21 -34.47
CA ASN A 115 -9.43 -30.51 -34.75
C ASN A 115 -10.36 -30.46 -35.97
N ASP A 116 -11.13 -29.39 -36.12
CA ASP A 116 -12.08 -29.23 -37.22
C ASP A 116 -11.40 -28.99 -38.58
N ILE A 117 -10.17 -28.45 -38.58
CA ILE A 117 -9.36 -28.30 -39.82
C ILE A 117 -8.30 -29.40 -39.97
N HIS A 118 -8.39 -30.48 -39.19
CA HIS A 118 -7.47 -31.62 -39.21
C HIS A 118 -5.99 -31.27 -39.07
N THR A 119 -5.68 -30.25 -38.27
CA THR A 119 -4.31 -29.84 -37.94
C THR A 119 -4.02 -30.13 -36.47
N GLU A 120 -2.77 -30.50 -36.16
CA GLU A 120 -2.36 -30.64 -34.77
C GLU A 120 -2.25 -29.26 -34.10
N TYR A 121 -2.90 -29.11 -32.94
CA TYR A 121 -2.80 -27.87 -32.18
C TYR A 121 -1.39 -27.66 -31.64
N SER A 122 -0.77 -26.56 -32.00
CA SER A 122 0.46 -26.06 -31.40
C SER A 122 0.29 -24.61 -30.99
N PRO A 123 0.69 -24.22 -29.76
CA PRO A 123 0.66 -22.81 -29.32
C PRO A 123 1.50 -21.89 -30.22
N ASN A 124 2.55 -22.43 -30.86
CA ASN A 124 3.42 -21.68 -31.75
C ASN A 124 2.93 -21.64 -33.21
N ASN A 125 1.94 -22.44 -33.55
CA ASN A 125 1.34 -22.49 -34.89
C ASN A 125 -0.18 -22.65 -34.75
N PRO A 126 -0.89 -21.54 -34.40
CA PRO A 126 -2.34 -21.57 -34.25
C PRO A 126 -3.02 -21.88 -35.59
N PRO A 127 -4.21 -22.51 -35.55
CA PRO A 127 -4.88 -22.99 -36.73
C PRO A 127 -5.37 -21.86 -37.63
N VAL A 128 -5.02 -21.91 -38.92
CA VAL A 128 -5.48 -20.96 -39.95
C VAL A 128 -6.11 -21.73 -41.09
N SER A 129 -7.37 -21.45 -41.43
CA SER A 129 -8.04 -22.00 -42.63
C SER A 129 -8.72 -20.89 -43.41
N PHE A 130 -8.57 -20.92 -44.71
CA PHE A 130 -9.28 -20.06 -45.69
C PHE A 130 -10.42 -20.77 -46.41
N ASP A 131 -10.65 -22.06 -46.07
CA ASP A 131 -11.73 -22.84 -46.73
C ASP A 131 -13.05 -22.52 -46.04
N GLY A 132 -13.66 -21.46 -46.54
CA GLY A 132 -15.03 -21.00 -46.43
C GLY A 132 -15.80 -21.30 -45.13
N THR A 133 -16.16 -20.31 -44.42
CA THR A 133 -17.44 -20.11 -43.70
C THR A 133 -17.65 -20.70 -42.31
N LYS A 134 -16.88 -21.69 -41.80
CA LYS A 134 -17.25 -22.27 -40.50
C LYS A 134 -16.63 -21.64 -39.28
N PHE A 135 -15.44 -21.00 -39.34
CA PHE A 135 -14.76 -20.45 -38.16
C PHE A 135 -13.99 -19.19 -38.49
N MET A 136 -14.61 -18.03 -38.26
CA MET A 136 -13.88 -16.77 -38.30
C MET A 136 -13.34 -16.46 -36.91
N LEU A 137 -12.15 -16.95 -36.59
CA LEU A 137 -11.38 -16.45 -35.47
C LEU A 137 -10.94 -15.01 -35.77
N ASP A 138 -11.09 -14.13 -34.81
CA ASP A 138 -10.57 -12.78 -34.90
C ASP A 138 -9.62 -12.47 -33.73
N SER A 139 -8.88 -11.38 -33.81
CA SER A 139 -7.90 -11.00 -32.80
C SER A 139 -8.52 -10.76 -31.42
N ARG A 140 -9.79 -10.35 -31.32
CA ARG A 140 -10.46 -9.98 -30.07
C ARG A 140 -10.52 -11.09 -29.04
N ILE A 141 -10.48 -12.37 -29.47
CA ILE A 141 -10.41 -13.51 -28.54
C ILE A 141 -9.14 -13.46 -27.66
N TYR A 142 -8.00 -13.09 -28.25
CA TYR A 142 -6.76 -12.91 -27.53
C TYR A 142 -6.81 -11.67 -26.61
N LEU A 143 -7.47 -10.59 -27.06
CA LEU A 143 -7.62 -9.37 -26.28
C LEU A 143 -8.32 -9.65 -24.95
N ARG A 144 -9.34 -10.52 -24.90
CA ARG A 144 -10.02 -10.90 -23.65
C ARG A 144 -9.08 -11.52 -22.64
N VAL A 145 -8.15 -12.38 -23.08
CA VAL A 145 -7.14 -12.96 -22.21
C VAL A 145 -6.16 -11.91 -21.70
N LEU A 146 -5.72 -11.00 -22.57
CA LEU A 146 -4.82 -9.90 -22.19
C LEU A 146 -5.46 -8.97 -21.16
N GLU A 147 -6.72 -8.59 -21.34
CA GLU A 147 -7.49 -7.78 -20.40
C GLU A 147 -7.67 -8.47 -19.04
N ALA A 148 -7.92 -9.78 -19.04
CA ALA A 148 -8.04 -10.56 -17.81
C ALA A 148 -6.73 -10.54 -17.01
N TYR A 149 -5.59 -10.74 -17.67
CA TYR A 149 -4.28 -10.64 -17.02
C TYR A 149 -3.96 -9.21 -16.57
N ALA A 150 -4.33 -8.17 -17.33
CA ALA A 150 -4.14 -6.77 -16.94
C ALA A 150 -4.90 -6.42 -15.65
N ARG A 151 -6.14 -6.92 -15.50
CA ARG A 151 -6.92 -6.76 -14.26
C ARG A 151 -6.30 -7.49 -13.08
N ALA A 152 -5.81 -8.71 -13.30
CA ALA A 152 -5.25 -9.56 -12.25
C ALA A 152 -3.81 -9.18 -11.83
N ALA A 153 -3.10 -8.38 -12.59
CA ALA A 153 -1.67 -8.11 -12.43
C ALA A 153 -1.26 -7.51 -11.06
N LYS A 154 -2.19 -6.93 -10.32
CA LYS A 154 -1.94 -6.43 -8.94
C LYS A 154 -1.75 -7.57 -7.92
N HIS A 155 -2.35 -8.72 -8.17
CA HIS A 155 -2.48 -9.82 -7.21
C HIS A 155 -1.87 -11.13 -7.72
N TYR A 156 -1.63 -11.23 -9.02
CA TYR A 156 -1.09 -12.42 -9.69
C TYR A 156 0.32 -12.13 -10.22
N SER A 157 1.32 -12.69 -9.53
CA SER A 157 2.71 -12.61 -9.99
C SER A 157 2.86 -13.47 -11.25
N GLY A 158 3.43 -12.96 -12.31
CA GLY A 158 3.55 -13.67 -13.61
C GLY A 158 2.46 -13.31 -14.62
N ALA A 159 1.43 -12.54 -14.23
CA ALA A 159 0.43 -12.03 -15.19
C ALA A 159 1.06 -11.27 -16.37
N PRO A 160 2.07 -10.39 -16.18
CA PRO A 160 2.66 -9.68 -17.30
C PRO A 160 3.38 -10.59 -18.29
N GLN A 161 4.08 -11.62 -17.81
CA GLN A 161 4.78 -12.60 -18.66
C GLN A 161 3.79 -13.43 -19.48
N LYS A 162 2.65 -13.78 -18.87
CA LYS A 162 1.54 -14.45 -19.57
C LYS A 162 0.91 -13.55 -20.63
N ALA A 163 0.71 -12.27 -20.34
CA ALA A 163 0.22 -11.30 -21.31
C ALA A 163 1.20 -11.14 -22.48
N GLU A 164 2.51 -11.06 -22.24
CA GLU A 164 3.53 -11.04 -23.29
C GLU A 164 3.51 -12.32 -24.15
N TYR A 165 3.31 -13.47 -23.54
CA TYR A 165 3.17 -14.73 -24.27
C TYR A 165 1.98 -14.69 -25.24
N TRP A 166 0.82 -14.23 -24.79
CA TRP A 166 -0.40 -14.25 -25.60
C TRP A 166 -0.42 -13.18 -26.69
N ILE A 167 0.14 -11.98 -26.46
CA ILE A 167 0.26 -10.98 -27.55
C ILE A 167 1.22 -11.49 -28.64
N ASN A 168 2.33 -12.13 -28.27
CA ASN A 168 3.26 -12.69 -29.24
C ASN A 168 2.62 -13.84 -30.02
N ASN A 169 1.75 -14.64 -29.40
CA ASN A 169 0.98 -15.67 -30.11
C ASN A 169 -0.06 -15.06 -31.07
N SER A 170 -0.74 -14.00 -30.66
CA SER A 170 -1.65 -13.27 -31.55
C SER A 170 -0.92 -12.67 -32.77
N ILE A 171 0.25 -12.06 -32.57
CA ILE A 171 1.08 -11.54 -33.67
C ILE A 171 1.50 -12.67 -34.62
N ARG A 172 2.00 -13.80 -34.08
CA ARG A 172 2.36 -14.97 -34.91
C ARG A 172 1.19 -15.54 -35.68
N HIS A 173 0.00 -15.58 -35.07
CA HIS A 173 -1.21 -16.03 -35.74
C HIS A 173 -1.53 -15.17 -36.96
N TYR A 174 -1.45 -13.86 -36.80
CA TYR A 174 -1.60 -12.91 -37.90
C TYR A 174 -0.52 -13.10 -38.98
N GLU A 175 0.75 -13.17 -38.61
CA GLU A 175 1.87 -13.37 -39.54
C GLU A 175 1.75 -14.67 -40.32
N ASN A 176 1.38 -15.78 -39.68
CA ASN A 176 1.14 -17.06 -40.32
C ASN A 176 -0.04 -17.00 -41.30
N ALA A 177 -1.15 -16.36 -40.88
CA ALA A 177 -2.31 -16.18 -41.74
C ALA A 177 -1.96 -15.35 -42.97
N ARG A 178 -1.20 -14.26 -42.80
CA ARG A 178 -0.71 -13.41 -43.86
C ARG A 178 0.20 -14.14 -44.85
N ALA A 179 1.17 -14.91 -44.33
CA ALA A 179 2.09 -15.68 -45.14
C ALA A 179 1.37 -16.76 -45.99
N LEU A 180 0.40 -17.46 -45.36
CA LEU A 180 -0.45 -18.41 -46.08
C LEU A 180 -1.33 -17.75 -47.15
N PHE A 181 -1.90 -16.58 -46.87
CA PHE A 181 -2.64 -15.78 -47.82
C PHE A 181 -1.75 -15.37 -49.01
N GLU A 182 -0.58 -14.82 -48.73
CA GLU A 182 0.36 -14.41 -49.76
C GLU A 182 0.80 -15.60 -50.62
N SER A 183 1.09 -16.78 -50.03
CA SER A 183 1.47 -17.99 -50.78
C SER A 183 0.36 -18.55 -51.61
N LYS A 184 -0.88 -18.60 -51.08
CA LYS A 184 -2.04 -19.22 -51.79
C LYS A 184 -2.55 -18.35 -52.95
N TYR A 185 -2.48 -17.02 -52.82
CA TYR A 185 -3.07 -16.10 -53.78
C TYR A 185 -2.04 -15.41 -54.69
N ARG A 186 -0.77 -15.28 -54.30
CA ARG A 186 0.31 -14.69 -55.12
C ARG A 186 0.75 -15.61 -56.23
N THR A 187 0.74 -16.94 -55.99
CA THR A 187 1.05 -17.92 -57.04
C THR A 187 0.01 -18.03 -58.15
N LYS A 188 -1.25 -17.66 -57.82
CA LYS A 188 -2.33 -17.64 -58.83
C LYS A 188 -2.31 -16.39 -59.72
N PHE A 189 -1.75 -15.29 -59.26
CA PHE A 189 -1.63 -14.04 -60.04
C PHE A 189 -0.49 -14.02 -61.06
N GLY A 190 0.45 -14.97 -60.96
CA GLY A 190 1.62 -15.07 -61.86
C GLY A 190 1.46 -15.94 -63.10
N SER A 191 0.43 -16.75 -63.26
CA SER A 191 0.36 -17.73 -64.32
C SER A 191 -0.95 -17.78 -65.17
N GLU A 192 -2.04 -17.05 -64.79
CA GLU A 192 -3.30 -17.15 -65.52
C GLU A 192 -4.00 -15.81 -65.66
N LEU A 193 -3.48 -14.94 -66.51
CA LEU A 193 -4.13 -13.69 -66.96
C LEU A 193 -4.96 -13.90 -68.24
N MET A 194 -5.57 -15.03 -68.44
CA MET A 194 -6.59 -15.22 -69.44
C MET A 194 -7.46 -16.45 -69.16
N GLN A 195 -8.71 -16.23 -68.90
CA GLN A 195 -9.91 -17.04 -69.06
C GLN A 195 -10.72 -17.35 -67.79
N SER A 196 -11.93 -16.73 -67.88
CA SER A 196 -13.21 -17.15 -67.27
C SER A 196 -13.36 -17.28 -65.75
N ASN A 197 -14.37 -16.59 -65.24
CA ASN A 197 -14.93 -16.55 -63.89
C ASN A 197 -14.32 -15.54 -62.87
N GLN A 198 -14.25 -14.29 -63.27
CA GLN A 198 -13.75 -13.18 -62.46
C GLN A 198 -14.57 -12.86 -61.20
N THR A 199 -15.83 -13.26 -61.13
CA THR A 199 -16.73 -12.87 -60.04
C THR A 199 -16.59 -13.76 -58.81
N GLN A 200 -16.38 -15.09 -58.91
CA GLN A 200 -16.27 -15.97 -57.77
C GLN A 200 -14.86 -15.97 -57.14
N GLN A 201 -13.82 -15.86 -57.96
CA GLN A 201 -12.44 -15.71 -57.51
C GLN A 201 -12.16 -14.40 -56.77
N SER A 202 -12.86 -13.30 -57.12
CA SER A 202 -12.76 -12.03 -56.41
C SER A 202 -13.43 -12.07 -55.04
N ALA A 203 -14.53 -12.84 -54.90
CA ALA A 203 -15.24 -13.00 -53.65
C ALA A 203 -14.41 -13.81 -52.61
N ASP A 204 -13.78 -14.95 -53.05
CA ASP A 204 -12.94 -15.76 -52.17
C ASP A 204 -11.68 -15.04 -51.71
N THR A 205 -11.06 -14.22 -52.58
CA THR A 205 -9.90 -13.43 -52.24
C THR A 205 -10.28 -12.30 -51.26
N THR A 206 -11.45 -11.70 -51.41
CA THR A 206 -11.95 -10.67 -50.53
C THR A 206 -12.29 -11.25 -49.16
N ALA A 207 -12.91 -12.43 -49.09
CA ALA A 207 -13.20 -13.13 -47.86
C ALA A 207 -11.93 -13.53 -47.12
N ALA A 208 -10.94 -14.10 -47.83
CA ALA A 208 -9.64 -14.46 -47.22
C ALA A 208 -8.86 -13.23 -46.72
N ALA A 209 -8.87 -12.13 -47.44
CA ALA A 209 -8.27 -10.87 -47.00
C ALA A 209 -8.96 -10.32 -45.74
N ALA A 210 -10.30 -10.44 -45.66
CA ALA A 210 -11.05 -10.02 -44.46
C ALA A 210 -10.69 -10.89 -43.24
N ILE A 211 -10.44 -12.21 -43.40
CA ILE A 211 -9.97 -13.07 -42.32
C ILE A 211 -8.59 -12.61 -41.80
N VAL A 212 -7.64 -12.35 -42.71
CA VAL A 212 -6.30 -11.87 -42.31
C VAL A 212 -6.39 -10.54 -41.57
N HIS A 213 -7.22 -9.61 -42.09
CA HIS A 213 -7.44 -8.31 -41.45
C HIS A 213 -8.08 -8.47 -40.03
N GLY A 214 -9.04 -9.39 -39.90
CA GLY A 214 -9.69 -9.66 -38.61
C GLY A 214 -8.77 -10.26 -37.56
N LEU A 215 -7.66 -10.92 -37.95
CA LEU A 215 -6.65 -11.45 -37.04
C LEU A 215 -5.58 -10.43 -36.64
N GLN A 216 -5.52 -9.27 -37.30
CA GLN A 216 -4.51 -8.25 -37.01
C GLN A 216 -4.69 -7.67 -35.63
N PRO A 217 -3.68 -7.73 -34.73
CA PRO A 217 -3.72 -7.03 -33.46
C PRO A 217 -3.78 -5.51 -33.67
N ASP A 218 -4.61 -4.84 -32.90
CA ASP A 218 -4.73 -3.37 -32.87
C ASP A 218 -3.98 -2.75 -31.69
N VAL A 219 -4.06 -1.45 -31.53
CA VAL A 219 -3.42 -0.70 -30.45
C VAL A 219 -3.85 -1.17 -29.05
N GLU A 220 -5.08 -1.69 -28.90
CA GLU A 220 -5.60 -2.11 -27.60
C GLU A 220 -4.89 -3.37 -27.06
N PHE A 221 -4.33 -4.21 -27.93
CA PHE A 221 -3.50 -5.35 -27.51
C PHE A 221 -2.21 -4.88 -26.81
N TYR A 222 -1.54 -3.92 -27.42
CA TYR A 222 -0.34 -3.32 -26.84
C TYR A 222 -0.68 -2.59 -25.54
N ASN A 223 -1.79 -1.85 -25.53
CA ASN A 223 -2.28 -1.16 -24.34
C ASN A 223 -2.57 -2.14 -23.20
N ALA A 224 -3.19 -3.29 -23.46
CA ALA A 224 -3.47 -4.29 -22.44
C ALA A 224 -2.18 -4.89 -21.83
N VAL A 225 -1.13 -5.10 -22.64
CA VAL A 225 0.17 -5.57 -22.12
C VAL A 225 0.88 -4.48 -21.34
N ILE A 226 0.89 -3.23 -21.83
CA ILE A 226 1.46 -2.08 -21.10
C ILE A 226 0.73 -1.90 -19.76
N GLU A 227 -0.61 -2.02 -19.74
CA GLU A 227 -1.42 -1.94 -18.52
C GLU A 227 -1.10 -3.08 -17.55
N CYS A 228 -0.90 -4.29 -18.04
CA CYS A 228 -0.53 -5.44 -17.23
C CYS A 228 0.80 -5.18 -16.51
N TRP A 229 1.82 -4.71 -17.22
CA TRP A 229 3.09 -4.30 -16.63
C TRP A 229 2.93 -3.12 -15.67
N ALA A 230 2.17 -2.09 -16.04
CA ALA A 230 1.90 -0.92 -15.20
C ALA A 230 1.19 -1.29 -13.88
N ASN A 231 0.37 -2.33 -13.87
CA ASN A 231 -0.34 -2.82 -12.69
C ASN A 231 0.50 -3.79 -11.85
N SER A 232 1.57 -4.38 -12.38
CA SER A 232 2.41 -5.31 -11.65
C SER A 232 3.26 -4.63 -10.56
N LYS A 233 3.68 -5.42 -9.56
CA LYS A 233 4.58 -4.98 -8.49
C LYS A 233 6.05 -5.34 -8.77
N GLU A 234 6.36 -5.76 -9.97
CA GLU A 234 7.72 -6.19 -10.34
C GLU A 234 8.64 -4.99 -10.58
N GLN A 235 9.91 -5.12 -10.20
CA GLN A 235 10.90 -4.04 -10.37
C GLN A 235 11.15 -3.69 -11.84
N ILE A 236 10.95 -4.66 -12.75
CA ILE A 236 11.14 -4.50 -14.20
C ILE A 236 9.92 -3.93 -14.91
N SER A 237 8.85 -3.55 -14.19
CA SER A 237 7.59 -3.08 -14.79
C SER A 237 7.78 -1.85 -15.69
N ILE A 238 8.58 -0.88 -15.26
CA ILE A 238 8.82 0.37 -16.01
C ILE A 238 9.58 0.11 -17.31
N PRO A 239 10.77 -0.54 -17.31
CA PRO A 239 11.49 -0.81 -18.55
C PRO A 239 10.70 -1.70 -19.50
N ARG A 240 9.90 -2.65 -19.00
CA ARG A 240 9.04 -3.48 -19.85
C ARG A 240 7.90 -2.69 -20.48
N SER A 241 7.22 -1.83 -19.71
CA SER A 241 6.20 -0.91 -20.25
C SER A 241 6.78 -0.01 -21.36
N ALA A 242 8.00 0.53 -21.15
CA ALA A 242 8.71 1.32 -22.15
C ALA A 242 9.02 0.50 -23.41
N THR A 243 9.52 -0.73 -23.27
CA THR A 243 9.83 -1.62 -24.39
C THR A 243 8.59 -1.89 -25.25
N TRP A 244 7.43 -2.13 -24.62
CA TRP A 244 6.17 -2.39 -25.35
C TRP A 244 5.62 -1.14 -26.02
N LEU A 245 5.77 0.05 -25.42
CA LEU A 245 5.42 1.31 -26.07
C LEU A 245 6.30 1.57 -27.29
N SER A 246 7.63 1.42 -27.14
CA SER A 246 8.57 1.57 -28.27
C SER A 246 8.35 0.53 -29.37
N LYS A 247 7.91 -0.70 -29.01
CA LYS A 247 7.53 -1.72 -30.00
C LYS A 247 6.27 -1.29 -30.77
N LEU A 248 5.26 -0.74 -30.10
CA LEU A 248 4.07 -0.20 -30.75
C LEU A 248 4.42 0.93 -31.72
N GLU A 249 5.33 1.85 -31.35
CA GLU A 249 5.81 2.93 -32.20
C GLU A 249 6.56 2.39 -33.44
N ALA A 250 7.40 1.37 -33.25
CA ALA A 250 8.13 0.72 -34.33
C ALA A 250 7.19 -0.04 -35.28
N ASP A 251 6.24 -0.80 -34.74
CA ASP A 251 5.28 -1.58 -35.52
C ASP A 251 4.31 -0.66 -36.28
N CYS A 252 3.97 0.51 -35.73
CA CYS A 252 3.22 1.57 -36.41
C CYS A 252 3.94 2.05 -37.68
N SER A 253 5.26 2.24 -37.61
CA SER A 253 6.04 2.74 -38.75
C SER A 253 6.23 1.70 -39.84
N THR A 254 6.13 0.41 -39.55
CA THR A 254 6.50 -0.68 -40.48
C THR A 254 5.32 -1.46 -41.04
N ASN A 255 4.25 -1.70 -40.25
CA ASN A 255 3.24 -2.70 -40.60
C ASN A 255 1.88 -2.13 -41.06
N ASN A 256 1.31 -1.18 -40.35
CA ASN A 256 0.08 -0.50 -40.73
C ASN A 256 -0.17 0.74 -39.87
N PRO A 257 0.14 1.94 -40.34
CA PRO A 257 0.08 3.16 -39.56
C PRO A 257 -1.31 3.52 -39.04
N LEU A 258 -2.38 3.01 -39.66
CA LEU A 258 -3.76 3.35 -39.26
C LEU A 258 -4.26 2.53 -38.04
N LEU A 259 -3.89 1.24 -37.95
CA LEU A 259 -4.36 0.34 -36.87
C LEU A 259 -3.46 0.33 -35.65
N LEU A 260 -2.17 0.61 -35.82
CA LEU A 260 -1.16 0.54 -34.76
C LEU A 260 -0.72 1.92 -34.29
N GLN A 261 -1.43 2.99 -34.60
CA GLN A 261 -1.06 4.33 -34.14
C GLN A 261 -1.20 4.44 -32.63
N PRO A 262 -0.11 4.75 -31.90
CA PRO A 262 -0.21 5.04 -30.48
C PRO A 262 -1.24 6.12 -30.19
N ASN A 263 -2.01 5.95 -29.13
CA ASN A 263 -3.02 6.90 -28.71
C ASN A 263 -2.70 7.48 -27.32
N ALA A 264 -3.49 8.44 -26.86
CA ALA A 264 -3.32 9.06 -25.55
C ALA A 264 -3.26 8.01 -24.43
N ARG A 265 -4.09 6.94 -24.50
CA ARG A 265 -4.11 5.84 -23.54
C ARG A 265 -2.80 5.07 -23.49
N SER A 266 -2.13 4.83 -24.63
CA SER A 266 -0.84 4.11 -24.66
C SER A 266 0.20 4.82 -23.80
N TYR A 267 0.33 6.14 -23.97
CA TYR A 267 1.24 6.97 -23.18
C TYR A 267 0.79 7.12 -21.73
N ASP A 268 -0.51 7.22 -21.46
CA ASP A 268 -1.06 7.34 -20.11
C ASP A 268 -0.81 6.07 -19.29
N LEU A 269 -0.89 4.89 -19.89
CA LEU A 269 -0.54 3.62 -19.25
C LEU A 269 0.94 3.55 -18.92
N TYR A 270 1.81 4.04 -19.79
CA TYR A 270 3.23 4.15 -19.48
C TYR A 270 3.51 5.17 -18.39
N LEU A 271 2.90 6.37 -18.44
CA LEU A 271 2.99 7.37 -17.36
C LEU A 271 2.47 6.81 -16.03
N ASN A 272 1.41 5.99 -16.04
CA ASN A 272 0.92 5.28 -14.86
C ASN A 272 2.00 4.35 -14.28
N SER A 273 2.70 3.57 -15.12
CA SER A 273 3.81 2.72 -14.71
C SER A 273 4.94 3.53 -14.06
N VAL A 274 5.41 4.59 -14.72
CA VAL A 274 6.47 5.48 -14.21
C VAL A 274 6.06 6.11 -12.88
N SER A 275 4.81 6.61 -12.79
CA SER A 275 4.30 7.27 -11.59
C SER A 275 4.11 6.33 -10.39
N ARG A 276 3.89 5.04 -10.60
CA ARG A 276 3.77 4.05 -9.52
C ARG A 276 5.10 3.70 -8.88
N GLY A 277 6.19 3.70 -9.60
CA GLY A 277 7.58 3.46 -9.22
C GLY A 277 7.82 2.65 -7.95
N ILE A 278 8.37 1.44 -8.07
CA ILE A 278 8.68 0.57 -6.93
C ILE A 278 10.09 0.87 -6.43
N GLY A 279 10.25 1.01 -5.11
CA GLY A 279 11.57 1.19 -4.46
C GLY A 279 11.60 2.32 -3.44
N LYS A 280 12.62 2.28 -2.56
CA LYS A 280 12.82 3.27 -1.48
C LYS A 280 13.82 4.38 -1.87
N ASN A 281 14.42 4.32 -3.06
CA ASN A 281 15.47 5.24 -3.48
C ASN A 281 14.86 6.57 -4.00
N SER A 282 15.08 7.64 -3.25
CA SER A 282 14.52 8.96 -3.58
C SER A 282 15.09 9.59 -4.85
N LYS A 283 16.35 9.27 -5.21
CA LYS A 283 16.98 9.75 -6.45
C LYS A 283 16.27 9.18 -7.68
N LEU A 284 15.98 7.89 -7.65
CA LEU A 284 15.26 7.20 -8.71
C LEU A 284 13.81 7.72 -8.89
N HIS A 285 13.17 8.19 -7.81
CA HIS A 285 11.84 8.79 -7.91
C HIS A 285 11.88 10.14 -8.64
N LEU A 286 12.91 10.94 -8.42
CA LEU A 286 13.07 12.22 -9.12
C LEU A 286 13.33 12.00 -10.61
N GLU A 287 14.27 11.12 -10.97
CA GLU A 287 14.57 10.75 -12.35
C GLU A 287 13.32 10.27 -13.11
N ARG A 288 12.48 9.48 -12.45
CA ARG A 288 11.20 9.02 -13.00
C ARG A 288 10.18 10.15 -13.17
N ALA A 289 10.08 11.06 -12.20
CA ALA A 289 9.18 12.21 -12.31
C ALA A 289 9.59 13.14 -13.47
N GLU A 290 10.90 13.36 -13.65
CA GLU A 290 11.46 14.12 -14.77
C GLU A 290 11.25 13.42 -16.12
N GLU A 291 11.31 12.08 -16.15
CA GLU A 291 10.96 11.29 -17.31
C GLU A 291 9.48 11.45 -17.69
N ALA A 292 8.60 11.36 -16.68
CA ALA A 292 7.17 11.56 -16.89
C ALA A 292 6.86 12.98 -17.42
N GLU A 293 7.56 14.00 -16.92
CA GLU A 293 7.43 15.39 -17.40
C GLU A 293 7.93 15.52 -18.83
N ARG A 294 9.07 14.89 -19.21
CA ARG A 294 9.56 14.90 -20.59
C ARG A 294 8.57 14.30 -21.58
N ILE A 295 7.92 13.22 -21.20
CA ILE A 295 6.88 12.59 -22.03
C ILE A 295 5.68 13.54 -22.18
N LEU A 296 5.26 14.21 -21.12
CA LEU A 296 4.18 15.18 -21.16
C LEU A 296 4.52 16.34 -22.11
N GLN A 297 5.73 16.89 -22.00
CA GLN A 297 6.21 17.98 -22.86
C GLN A 297 6.33 17.56 -24.33
N TYR A 298 6.78 16.31 -24.59
CA TYR A 298 6.75 15.77 -25.97
C TYR A 298 5.33 15.75 -26.54
N ARG A 299 4.34 15.30 -25.76
CA ARG A 299 2.93 15.24 -26.19
C ARG A 299 2.29 16.63 -26.38
N LEU A 300 2.84 17.66 -25.73
CA LEU A 300 2.41 19.06 -25.87
C LEU A 300 3.07 19.76 -27.06
N SER A 301 4.18 19.24 -27.59
CA SER A 301 4.90 19.87 -28.69
C SER A 301 4.02 20.00 -29.95
N SER A 302 4.30 20.99 -30.80
CA SER A 302 3.60 21.21 -32.05
C SER A 302 3.66 20.01 -32.98
N ASP A 303 4.73 19.22 -32.90
CA ASP A 303 5.02 18.12 -33.81
C ASP A 303 4.30 16.84 -33.42
N ALA A 304 3.71 16.79 -32.19
CA ALA A 304 3.00 15.61 -31.69
C ALA A 304 1.64 15.44 -32.42
N PRO A 305 1.32 14.21 -32.88
CA PRO A 305 0.01 13.91 -33.47
C PRO A 305 -1.16 14.22 -32.52
N THR A 306 -2.31 14.57 -33.04
CA THR A 306 -3.51 14.83 -32.24
C THR A 306 -3.96 13.61 -31.42
N SER A 307 -3.72 12.39 -31.93
CA SER A 307 -4.06 11.13 -31.27
C SER A 307 -3.36 10.89 -29.92
N ILE A 308 -2.19 11.51 -29.69
CA ILE A 308 -1.40 11.33 -28.47
C ILE A 308 -1.47 12.54 -27.53
N ARG A 309 -2.26 13.58 -27.85
CA ARG A 309 -2.36 14.77 -27.00
C ARG A 309 -2.73 14.42 -25.56
N PRO A 310 -2.19 15.14 -24.57
CA PRO A 310 -2.39 14.83 -23.18
C PRO A 310 -3.84 15.07 -22.72
N THR A 311 -4.24 14.34 -21.70
CA THR A 311 -5.52 14.46 -21.01
C THR A 311 -5.29 14.92 -19.56
N THR A 312 -6.36 15.22 -18.82
CA THR A 312 -6.30 15.47 -17.36
C THR A 312 -5.58 14.34 -16.62
N GLU A 313 -5.80 13.08 -17.02
CA GLU A 313 -5.13 11.94 -16.37
C GLU A 313 -3.63 11.90 -16.68
N SER A 314 -3.19 12.32 -17.86
CA SER A 314 -1.76 12.44 -18.19
C SER A 314 -1.04 13.36 -17.20
N TYR A 315 -1.59 14.55 -16.97
CA TYR A 315 -1.08 15.48 -15.95
C TYR A 315 -1.13 14.89 -14.55
N ASN A 316 -2.22 14.24 -14.19
CA ASN A 316 -2.37 13.60 -12.88
C ASN A 316 -1.33 12.49 -12.62
N TYR A 317 -0.88 11.76 -13.66
CA TYR A 317 0.22 10.80 -13.51
C TYR A 317 1.56 11.49 -13.25
N VAL A 318 1.85 12.58 -13.93
CA VAL A 318 3.08 13.38 -13.70
C VAL A 318 3.06 14.00 -12.31
N LEU A 319 1.96 14.61 -11.90
CA LEU A 319 1.77 15.15 -10.54
C LEU A 319 1.99 14.08 -9.48
N ARG A 320 1.43 12.87 -9.68
CA ARG A 320 1.62 11.73 -8.78
C ARG A 320 3.07 11.26 -8.72
N ALA A 321 3.81 11.31 -9.83
CA ALA A 321 5.23 10.97 -9.84
C ALA A 321 6.02 11.95 -8.96
N TYR A 322 5.75 13.24 -9.07
CA TYR A 322 6.38 14.27 -8.24
C TYR A 322 6.02 14.15 -6.75
N THR A 323 4.77 13.90 -6.38
CA THR A 323 4.36 13.75 -4.97
C THR A 323 5.02 12.55 -4.27
N ARG A 324 5.64 11.63 -5.00
CA ARG A 324 6.46 10.56 -4.43
C ARG A 324 7.89 10.95 -4.08
N CYS A 325 8.39 12.05 -4.62
CA CYS A 325 9.76 12.55 -4.37
C CYS A 325 9.85 13.27 -3.01
N ARG A 326 9.58 12.58 -1.91
CA ARG A 326 9.38 13.14 -0.55
C ARG A 326 10.59 13.88 0.06
N LYS A 327 11.77 13.84 -0.57
CA LYS A 327 13.00 14.50 -0.05
C LYS A 327 13.37 15.76 -0.82
N GLU A 328 12.70 16.07 -1.91
CA GLU A 328 13.04 17.18 -2.79
C GLU A 328 12.20 18.43 -2.47
N LYS A 329 12.85 19.55 -2.20
CA LYS A 329 12.19 20.82 -1.78
C LYS A 329 11.49 21.55 -2.94
N SER A 330 11.93 21.32 -4.18
CA SER A 330 11.43 22.01 -5.38
C SER A 330 10.08 21.50 -5.88
N ILE A 331 9.62 20.35 -5.42
CA ILE A 331 8.46 19.61 -5.93
C ILE A 331 7.17 20.45 -5.92
N ALA A 332 6.88 21.11 -4.79
CA ALA A 332 5.66 21.91 -4.68
C ALA A 332 5.59 23.03 -5.72
N GLY A 333 6.76 23.61 -6.08
CA GLY A 333 6.86 24.60 -7.15
C GLY A 333 6.54 23.98 -8.52
N LYS A 334 7.18 22.86 -8.87
CA LYS A 334 6.96 22.14 -10.14
C LYS A 334 5.51 21.69 -10.29
N VAL A 335 4.93 21.09 -9.24
CA VAL A 335 3.53 20.67 -9.24
C VAL A 335 2.59 21.86 -9.47
N MET A 336 2.82 22.99 -8.82
CA MET A 336 1.99 24.19 -9.02
C MET A 336 2.16 24.81 -10.42
N THR A 337 3.34 24.67 -11.02
CA THR A 337 3.55 25.11 -12.41
C THR A 337 2.67 24.31 -13.37
N LEU A 338 2.67 22.96 -13.23
CA LEU A 338 1.84 22.06 -14.04
C LEU A 338 0.32 22.32 -13.84
N VAL A 339 -0.12 22.55 -12.57
CA VAL A 339 -1.53 22.87 -12.30
C VAL A 339 -1.92 24.20 -12.96
N ARG A 340 -1.07 25.23 -12.90
CA ARG A 340 -1.32 26.53 -13.56
C ARG A 340 -1.34 26.39 -15.08
N GLU A 341 -0.50 25.54 -15.64
CA GLU A 341 -0.53 25.22 -17.08
C GLU A 341 -1.88 24.62 -17.47
N MET A 342 -2.41 23.64 -16.72
CA MET A 342 -3.74 23.09 -16.94
C MET A 342 -4.84 24.17 -16.84
N GLU A 343 -4.80 25.04 -15.81
CA GLU A 343 -5.74 26.15 -15.64
C GLU A 343 -5.67 27.16 -16.81
N GLN A 344 -4.46 27.37 -17.33
CA GLN A 344 -4.26 28.27 -18.47
C GLN A 344 -4.86 27.67 -19.76
N ILE A 345 -4.61 26.38 -20.02
CA ILE A 345 -5.18 25.64 -21.15
C ILE A 345 -6.72 25.71 -21.08
N GLN A 346 -7.31 25.46 -19.91
CA GLN A 346 -8.76 25.54 -19.70
C GLN A 346 -9.30 26.93 -19.98
N LYS A 347 -8.62 28.00 -19.53
CA LYS A 347 -9.03 29.38 -19.78
C LYS A 347 -8.99 29.74 -21.27
N GLU A 348 -7.93 29.35 -21.95
CA GLU A 348 -7.79 29.55 -23.40
C GLU A 348 -8.92 28.86 -24.19
N THR A 349 -9.25 27.62 -23.79
CA THR A 349 -10.33 26.85 -24.41
C THR A 349 -11.69 27.54 -24.23
N VAL A 350 -11.99 28.03 -23.04
CA VAL A 350 -13.25 28.74 -22.75
C VAL A 350 -13.33 30.09 -23.53
N MET A 351 -12.21 30.82 -23.62
CA MET A 351 -12.17 32.11 -24.32
C MET A 351 -12.30 31.96 -25.84
N ASN A 352 -11.79 30.89 -26.43
CA ASN A 352 -11.80 30.65 -27.86
C ASN A 352 -13.09 29.96 -28.36
N GLY A 353 -14.10 29.80 -27.49
CA GLY A 353 -15.41 29.25 -27.85
C GLY A 353 -15.43 27.75 -28.15
N GLY A 354 -14.42 27.01 -27.71
CA GLY A 354 -14.25 25.56 -27.71
C GLY A 354 -14.86 24.81 -28.91
N HIS A 355 -14.07 24.52 -29.92
CA HIS A 355 -14.50 23.56 -30.95
C HIS A 355 -14.43 22.15 -30.34
N GLU A 356 -15.44 21.29 -30.63
CA GLU A 356 -15.53 19.91 -30.05
C GLU A 356 -14.31 19.04 -30.37
N ASP A 357 -13.54 19.36 -31.40
CA ASP A 357 -12.32 18.65 -31.78
C ASP A 357 -11.02 19.15 -31.11
N ASP A 358 -11.10 20.18 -30.25
CA ASP A 358 -9.89 20.67 -29.57
C ASP A 358 -9.54 19.77 -28.36
N TRP A 359 -8.40 19.06 -28.46
CA TRP A 359 -7.87 18.22 -27.40
C TRP A 359 -7.73 18.96 -26.02
N LYS A 360 -7.63 20.29 -26.04
CA LYS A 360 -7.54 21.14 -24.85
C LYS A 360 -8.77 21.01 -23.96
N MET A 361 -9.95 20.67 -24.54
CA MET A 361 -11.14 20.38 -23.72
C MET A 361 -11.00 19.18 -22.79
N ASN A 362 -10.08 18.28 -23.10
CA ASN A 362 -9.79 17.10 -22.27
C ASN A 362 -8.78 17.39 -21.16
N VAL A 363 -8.28 18.64 -21.02
CA VAL A 363 -7.30 19.04 -19.99
C VAL A 363 -7.96 20.02 -19.03
N VAL A 364 -8.78 19.47 -18.11
CA VAL A 364 -9.48 20.23 -17.08
C VAL A 364 -8.99 19.78 -15.71
N PRO A 365 -8.46 20.70 -14.86
CA PRO A 365 -8.11 20.34 -13.50
C PRO A 365 -9.33 19.81 -12.74
N ASN A 366 -9.18 18.66 -12.09
CA ASN A 366 -10.24 18.04 -11.30
C ASN A 366 -9.85 17.96 -9.79
N THR A 367 -10.74 17.46 -8.95
CA THR A 367 -10.49 17.29 -7.51
C THR A 367 -9.18 16.56 -7.22
N LYS A 368 -8.84 15.53 -8.01
CA LYS A 368 -7.59 14.75 -7.86
C LYS A 368 -6.36 15.59 -8.16
N THR A 369 -6.41 16.47 -9.17
CA THR A 369 -5.33 17.41 -9.53
C THR A 369 -5.00 18.32 -8.33
N TYR A 370 -6.01 18.98 -7.76
CA TYR A 370 -5.81 19.90 -6.63
C TYR A 370 -5.41 19.16 -5.35
N THR A 371 -5.94 17.95 -5.11
CA THR A 371 -5.54 17.13 -3.95
C THR A 371 -4.06 16.75 -4.04
N MET A 372 -3.53 16.43 -5.22
CA MET A 372 -2.10 16.19 -5.41
C MET A 372 -1.26 17.45 -5.23
N ALA A 373 -1.77 18.62 -5.62
CA ALA A 373 -1.11 19.90 -5.35
C ALA A 373 -1.02 20.16 -3.85
N MET A 374 -2.09 19.89 -3.09
CA MET A 374 -2.08 19.96 -1.62
C MET A 374 -1.04 19.01 -1.01
N ASP A 375 -1.00 17.74 -1.43
CA ASP A 375 -0.02 16.76 -0.93
C ASP A 375 1.42 17.19 -1.20
N ALA A 376 1.72 17.79 -2.35
CA ALA A 376 3.04 18.34 -2.66
C ALA A 376 3.45 19.46 -1.68
N TRP A 377 2.55 20.36 -1.31
CA TRP A 377 2.81 21.40 -0.33
C TRP A 377 2.96 20.85 1.09
N ILE A 378 2.17 19.83 1.46
CA ILE A 378 2.29 19.11 2.73
C ILE A 378 3.64 18.38 2.83
N ILE A 379 4.12 17.79 1.75
CA ILE A 379 5.45 17.16 1.68
C ILE A 379 6.53 18.21 1.92
N LYS A 380 6.45 19.36 1.25
CA LYS A 380 7.39 20.48 1.45
C LYS A 380 7.37 21.00 2.87
N ALA A 381 6.19 21.15 3.46
CA ALA A 381 6.01 21.51 4.87
C ALA A 381 6.72 20.50 5.80
N GLY A 382 6.54 19.19 5.53
CA GLY A 382 7.20 18.12 6.29
C GLY A 382 8.73 18.17 6.23
N ILE A 383 9.31 18.45 5.07
CA ILE A 383 10.76 18.59 4.89
C ILE A 383 11.29 19.79 5.71
N LYS A 384 10.61 20.94 5.64
CA LYS A 384 10.98 22.13 6.39
C LYS A 384 10.85 21.93 7.90
N SER A 385 9.73 21.37 8.35
CA SER A 385 9.51 21.08 9.77
C SER A 385 10.55 20.11 10.33
N ALA A 386 10.94 19.08 9.57
CA ALA A 386 11.98 18.14 10.01
C ALA A 386 13.34 18.83 10.14
N ALA A 387 13.72 19.69 9.19
CA ALA A 387 14.95 20.47 9.25
C ALA A 387 14.96 21.44 10.45
N TRP A 388 13.89 22.21 10.63
CA TRP A 388 13.71 23.12 11.76
C TRP A 388 13.78 22.40 13.12
N ARG A 389 13.11 21.24 13.24
CA ARG A 389 13.16 20.45 14.48
C ARG A 389 14.58 19.96 14.79
N SER A 390 15.30 19.46 13.79
CA SER A 390 16.69 19.02 13.97
C SER A 390 17.60 20.15 14.41
N GLU A 391 17.45 21.33 13.82
CA GLU A 391 18.21 22.53 14.19
C GLU A 391 17.88 23.00 15.62
N LYS A 392 16.59 23.03 15.99
CA LYS A 392 16.14 23.43 17.33
C LYS A 392 16.68 22.46 18.40
N ILE A 393 16.63 21.15 18.15
CA ILE A 393 17.20 20.13 19.06
C ILE A 393 18.72 20.31 19.20
N ALA A 394 19.43 20.51 18.09
CA ALA A 394 20.89 20.73 18.12
C ALA A 394 21.24 22.02 18.89
N ARG A 395 20.48 23.10 18.71
CA ARG A 395 20.65 24.36 19.46
C ARG A 395 20.41 24.15 20.95
N ASN A 396 19.34 23.45 21.34
CA ASN A 396 19.03 23.13 22.74
C ASN A 396 20.12 22.26 23.38
N ASN A 397 20.64 21.23 22.68
CA ASN A 397 21.72 20.40 23.17
C ASN A 397 23.02 21.20 23.38
N LYS A 398 23.33 22.13 22.46
CA LYS A 398 24.49 23.01 22.60
C LYS A 398 24.36 23.99 23.78
N LEU A 399 23.14 24.47 24.06
CA LEU A 399 22.86 25.31 25.24
C LEU A 399 22.96 24.48 26.54
N LYS A 400 22.45 23.25 26.58
CA LYS A 400 22.64 22.32 27.71
C LYS A 400 24.11 22.05 27.98
N GLN A 401 24.91 21.79 26.95
CA GLN A 401 26.37 21.58 27.09
C GLN A 401 27.11 22.80 27.63
N LYS A 402 26.62 24.01 27.35
CA LYS A 402 27.20 25.25 27.85
C LYS A 402 26.72 25.65 29.25
N GLY A 403 25.89 24.85 29.93
CA GLY A 403 25.34 25.14 31.25
C GLY A 403 24.42 26.34 31.31
N LEU A 404 23.96 26.87 30.15
CA LEU A 404 23.12 28.04 30.02
C LEU A 404 21.61 27.77 30.10
N LEU A 405 21.21 26.50 30.21
CA LEU A 405 19.83 26.08 30.48
C LEU A 405 19.73 25.79 31.99
N GLN A 406 19.62 26.80 32.82
CA GLN A 406 19.01 26.64 34.13
C GLN A 406 17.51 26.40 33.93
N GLN A 407 16.99 25.44 34.68
CA GLN A 407 15.59 25.13 34.85
C GLN A 407 14.73 26.38 34.91
N SER A 408 14.06 26.74 33.84
CA SER A 408 12.87 27.57 33.87
C SER A 408 11.70 26.70 33.36
N GLU A 409 11.35 25.70 34.15
CA GLU A 409 10.01 25.16 34.23
C GLU A 409 9.23 26.07 35.21
N SER A 410 8.83 27.20 34.77
CA SER A 410 7.72 27.93 35.37
C SER A 410 7.08 28.76 34.30
N ASP A 411 5.93 28.31 33.91
CA ASP A 411 4.73 29.08 33.60
C ASP A 411 4.95 30.57 33.37
N ASP A 412 4.77 30.97 32.11
CA ASP A 412 3.86 32.11 31.83
C ASP A 412 3.75 32.27 30.32
N GLY A 413 2.52 32.13 29.86
CA GLY A 413 2.12 32.46 28.51
C GLY A 413 2.17 33.94 28.23
N SER A 414 3.37 34.49 28.03
CA SER A 414 3.49 35.82 27.45
C SER A 414 4.73 35.96 26.58
N SER A 415 4.44 36.19 25.28
CA SER A 415 5.32 36.84 24.30
C SER A 415 6.72 36.24 24.14
N SER A 416 6.82 35.06 23.55
CA SER A 416 8.02 34.77 22.78
C SER A 416 7.99 35.61 21.50
N SER A 417 8.87 36.59 21.44
CA SER A 417 9.26 37.25 20.20
C SER A 417 9.66 36.17 19.22
N THR A 418 8.69 35.75 18.38
CA THR A 418 8.95 34.88 17.22
C THR A 418 10.00 35.57 16.37
N SER A 419 11.21 35.03 16.36
CA SER A 419 12.23 35.47 15.40
C SER A 419 11.60 35.28 14.02
N LYS A 420 11.54 36.37 13.26
CA LYS A 420 10.88 36.49 11.95
C LYS A 420 11.39 35.52 10.88
N ASN A 421 12.27 34.56 11.22
CA ASN A 421 12.95 33.66 10.30
C ASN A 421 12.76 32.14 10.60
N ASP A 422 11.88 31.75 11.53
CA ASP A 422 11.66 30.33 11.76
C ASP A 422 10.77 29.75 10.64
N ASP A 423 11.42 29.15 9.64
CA ASP A 423 10.79 28.46 8.50
C ASP A 423 10.42 27.02 8.90
N ASP A 424 9.39 26.90 9.73
CA ASP A 424 8.92 25.66 10.36
C ASP A 424 7.93 24.83 9.52
N GLY A 425 7.63 25.29 8.29
CA GLY A 425 6.70 24.64 7.37
C GLY A 425 5.25 25.05 7.51
N THR A 426 4.91 25.97 8.45
CA THR A 426 3.52 26.43 8.66
C THR A 426 2.95 27.13 7.43
N LYS A 427 3.75 28.00 6.79
CA LYS A 427 3.33 28.71 5.57
C LYS A 427 2.93 27.78 4.44
N GLU A 428 3.63 26.65 4.31
CA GLU A 428 3.31 25.62 3.32
C GLU A 428 1.98 24.91 3.63
N LEU A 429 1.68 24.66 4.93
CA LEU A 429 0.40 24.10 5.32
C LEU A 429 -0.75 25.10 5.13
N GLU A 430 -0.55 26.37 5.45
CA GLU A 430 -1.53 27.42 5.17
C GLU A 430 -1.83 27.51 3.68
N PHE A 431 -0.79 27.37 2.85
CA PHE A 431 -0.99 27.32 1.41
C PHE A 431 -1.76 26.06 0.98
N ALA A 432 -1.48 24.89 1.57
CA ALA A 432 -2.28 23.69 1.32
C ALA A 432 -3.74 23.87 1.75
N LYS A 433 -4.00 24.53 2.90
CA LYS A 433 -5.35 24.89 3.34
C LYS A 433 -6.04 25.84 2.35
N SER A 434 -5.32 26.82 1.79
CA SER A 434 -5.89 27.74 0.79
C SER A 434 -6.28 27.01 -0.51
N ILE A 435 -5.59 25.93 -0.90
CA ILE A 435 -6.00 25.10 -2.04
C ILE A 435 -7.33 24.38 -1.73
N LEU A 436 -7.51 23.86 -0.51
CA LEU A 436 -8.79 23.24 -0.12
C LEU A 436 -9.93 24.26 -0.17
N GLN A 437 -9.72 25.48 0.35
CA GLN A 437 -10.69 26.57 0.27
C GLN A 437 -10.98 26.98 -1.18
N TYR A 438 -9.98 26.87 -2.06
CA TYR A 438 -10.18 27.11 -3.49
C TYR A 438 -11.05 26.03 -4.15
N ILE A 439 -10.85 24.75 -3.76
CA ILE A 439 -11.72 23.62 -4.20
C ILE A 439 -13.18 23.87 -3.80
N THR A 440 -13.43 24.26 -2.54
CA THR A 440 -14.79 24.58 -2.07
C THR A 440 -15.41 25.77 -2.79
N ALA A 441 -14.61 26.79 -3.10
CA ALA A 441 -15.06 27.94 -3.88
C ALA A 441 -15.40 27.57 -5.34
N LEU A 442 -14.64 26.68 -5.98
CA LEU A 442 -14.92 26.18 -7.34
C LEU A 442 -16.20 25.35 -7.37
N GLU A 443 -16.43 24.52 -6.35
CA GLU A 443 -17.67 23.76 -6.19
C GLU A 443 -18.88 24.69 -6.03
N ALA A 444 -18.78 25.73 -5.21
CA ALA A 444 -19.84 26.71 -5.01
C ALA A 444 -20.21 27.49 -6.30
N VAL A 445 -19.25 27.64 -7.23
CA VAL A 445 -19.48 28.23 -8.55
C VAL A 445 -20.08 27.22 -9.53
N GLY A 446 -20.14 25.93 -9.18
CA GLY A 446 -20.75 24.87 -10.00
C GLY A 446 -19.82 24.26 -11.04
N GLN A 447 -18.49 24.26 -10.81
CA GLN A 447 -17.55 23.55 -11.68
C GLN A 447 -17.73 22.04 -11.52
N ALA A 448 -18.19 21.36 -12.57
CA ALA A 448 -18.70 20.00 -12.53
C ALA A 448 -17.68 18.93 -12.04
N ASP A 449 -16.39 19.11 -12.34
CA ASP A 449 -15.32 18.13 -12.06
C ASP A 449 -14.56 18.39 -10.76
N VAL A 450 -14.90 19.45 -10.03
CA VAL A 450 -14.23 19.84 -8.79
C VAL A 450 -15.23 19.83 -7.65
N ARG A 451 -15.04 18.91 -6.68
CA ARG A 451 -15.86 18.81 -5.49
C ARG A 451 -14.99 18.67 -4.26
N ALA A 452 -15.34 19.38 -3.19
CA ALA A 452 -14.77 19.12 -1.90
C ALA A 452 -15.15 17.68 -1.47
N SER A 453 -14.17 16.93 -1.03
CA SER A 453 -14.35 15.53 -0.66
C SER A 453 -13.62 15.21 0.64
N VAL A 454 -14.08 14.19 1.36
CA VAL A 454 -13.37 13.65 2.54
C VAL A 454 -11.89 13.42 2.25
N VAL A 455 -11.53 12.99 1.03
CA VAL A 455 -10.14 12.74 0.64
C VAL A 455 -9.28 14.01 0.71
N GLY A 456 -9.80 15.16 0.26
CA GLY A 456 -9.13 16.45 0.35
C GLY A 456 -8.86 16.85 1.79
N TYR A 457 -9.89 16.81 2.64
CA TYR A 457 -9.76 17.08 4.06
C TYR A 457 -8.81 16.12 4.76
N ASN A 458 -8.91 14.81 4.50
CA ASN A 458 -8.01 13.80 5.06
C ASN A 458 -6.55 14.00 4.65
N THR A 459 -6.31 14.47 3.43
CA THR A 459 -4.96 14.81 2.96
C THR A 459 -4.37 15.91 3.84
N LEU A 460 -5.13 16.97 4.11
CA LEU A 460 -4.68 18.08 4.96
C LEU A 460 -4.55 17.67 6.43
N LEU A 461 -5.54 16.95 7.00
CA LEU A 461 -5.49 16.41 8.37
C LEU A 461 -4.28 15.49 8.58
N THR A 462 -4.00 14.61 7.61
CA THR A 462 -2.80 13.76 7.63
C THR A 462 -1.51 14.60 7.57
N GLY A 463 -1.54 15.72 6.84
CA GLY A 463 -0.47 16.70 6.79
C GLY A 463 -0.21 17.29 8.18
N TYR A 464 -1.23 17.78 8.86
CA TYR A 464 -1.11 18.26 10.25
C TYR A 464 -0.58 17.17 11.18
N ALA A 465 -1.11 15.94 11.09
CA ALA A 465 -0.62 14.80 11.88
C ALA A 465 0.86 14.44 11.63
N ARG A 466 1.38 14.71 10.43
CA ARG A 466 2.82 14.52 10.14
C ARG A 466 3.70 15.59 10.78
N LEU A 467 3.24 16.83 10.82
CA LEU A 467 3.98 17.96 11.38
C LEU A 467 3.86 18.08 12.89
N ALA A 468 2.78 17.55 13.48
CA ALA A 468 2.58 17.52 14.91
C ALA A 468 3.77 16.88 15.63
N ASN A 469 4.29 17.53 16.66
CA ASN A 469 5.38 17.08 17.53
C ASN A 469 5.37 17.88 18.84
N GLU A 470 6.22 17.52 19.77
CA GLU A 470 6.33 18.16 21.10
C GLU A 470 6.62 19.66 21.05
N LEU A 471 7.34 20.13 20.02
CA LEU A 471 7.72 21.53 19.84
C LEU A 471 6.61 22.38 19.18
N ARG A 472 5.55 21.73 18.68
CA ARG A 472 4.43 22.35 17.95
C ARG A 472 3.07 21.89 18.50
N PRO A 473 2.73 22.35 19.70
CA PRO A 473 1.46 21.98 20.35
C PRO A 473 0.22 22.66 19.75
N ASP A 474 0.41 23.63 18.88
CA ASP A 474 -0.62 24.36 18.14
C ASP A 474 -1.22 23.52 17.00
N ILE A 475 -0.43 22.66 16.37
CA ILE A 475 -0.86 21.86 15.20
C ILE A 475 -2.04 20.93 15.49
N PRO A 476 -2.08 20.16 16.60
CA PRO A 476 -3.26 19.34 16.92
C PRO A 476 -4.54 20.16 17.08
N LEU A 477 -4.47 21.37 17.62
CA LEU A 477 -5.62 22.27 17.75
C LEU A 477 -6.17 22.69 16.39
N ILE A 478 -5.27 23.02 15.45
CA ILE A 478 -5.66 23.38 14.07
C ILE A 478 -6.29 22.19 13.36
N ALA A 479 -5.73 20.97 13.55
CA ALA A 479 -6.29 19.75 12.99
C ALA A 479 -7.69 19.46 13.57
N GLU A 480 -7.88 19.69 14.86
CA GLU A 480 -9.15 19.53 15.55
C GLU A 480 -10.19 20.55 15.06
N GLN A 481 -9.79 21.81 14.86
CA GLN A 481 -10.67 22.84 14.28
C GLN A 481 -11.16 22.43 12.88
N LEU A 482 -10.24 21.91 12.04
CA LEU A 482 -10.61 21.43 10.70
C LEU A 482 -11.58 20.25 10.75
N LEU A 483 -11.40 19.32 11.70
CA LEU A 483 -12.33 18.20 11.89
C LEU A 483 -13.71 18.68 12.35
N ASN A 484 -13.77 19.68 13.27
CA ASN A 484 -15.04 20.27 13.66
C ASN A 484 -15.70 21.03 12.48
N GLU A 485 -14.93 21.77 11.65
CA GLU A 485 -15.43 22.37 10.42
C GLU A 485 -16.09 21.31 9.49
N MET A 486 -15.51 20.10 9.37
CA MET A 486 -16.10 18.98 8.61
C MET A 486 -17.41 18.48 9.24
N ILE A 487 -17.48 18.38 10.56
CA ILE A 487 -18.67 17.92 11.29
C ILE A 487 -19.80 18.95 11.15
N ASP A 488 -19.49 20.24 11.29
CA ASP A 488 -20.47 21.34 11.28
C ASP A 488 -20.99 21.61 9.85
N SER A 489 -20.17 21.42 8.83
CA SER A 489 -20.55 21.58 7.41
C SER A 489 -21.30 20.41 6.81
N SER A 490 -21.72 19.44 7.63
CA SER A 490 -22.17 18.11 7.23
C SER A 490 -23.61 18.01 6.66
N GLU A 491 -24.16 19.07 6.08
CA GLU A 491 -25.35 18.95 5.21
C GLU A 491 -25.03 18.13 3.93
N ASP A 492 -23.75 18.15 3.48
CA ASP A 492 -23.27 17.36 2.35
C ASP A 492 -22.57 16.07 2.81
N ARG A 493 -23.18 14.91 2.49
CA ARG A 493 -22.60 13.57 2.80
C ARG A 493 -21.20 13.34 2.26
N ASN A 494 -20.75 14.10 1.27
CA ASN A 494 -19.45 13.96 0.60
C ASN A 494 -18.26 14.48 1.41
N THR A 495 -18.50 15.35 2.39
CA THR A 495 -17.49 15.96 3.26
C THR A 495 -17.53 15.44 4.69
N TYR A 496 -18.47 14.53 5.02
CA TYR A 496 -18.60 14.00 6.37
C TYR A 496 -17.34 13.20 6.77
N PRO A 497 -16.79 13.42 8.01
CA PRO A 497 -15.57 12.76 8.46
C PRO A 497 -15.68 11.24 8.47
N ASP A 498 -14.68 10.56 7.98
CA ASP A 498 -14.52 9.11 8.08
C ASP A 498 -13.52 8.72 9.20
N VAL A 499 -13.30 7.41 9.40
CA VAL A 499 -12.34 6.89 10.38
C VAL A 499 -10.95 7.49 10.18
N THR A 500 -10.55 7.77 8.94
CA THR A 500 -9.24 8.35 8.62
C THR A 500 -9.12 9.77 9.13
N SER A 501 -10.21 10.56 9.06
CA SER A 501 -10.28 11.94 9.56
C SER A 501 -10.02 11.97 11.07
N PHE A 502 -10.74 11.16 11.83
CA PHE A 502 -10.59 11.07 13.28
C PHE A 502 -9.20 10.53 13.67
N ASN A 503 -8.74 9.45 13.01
CA ASN A 503 -7.42 8.87 13.26
C ASN A 503 -6.28 9.86 13.00
N ALA A 504 -6.43 10.77 12.03
CA ALA A 504 -5.44 11.81 11.77
C ALA A 504 -5.35 12.82 12.94
N VAL A 505 -6.49 13.24 13.50
CA VAL A 505 -6.54 14.17 14.66
C VAL A 505 -6.02 13.48 15.91
N ILE A 506 -6.44 12.24 16.20
CA ILE A 506 -5.92 11.44 17.32
C ILE A 506 -4.39 11.30 17.22
N LYS A 507 -3.89 11.00 16.03
CA LYS A 507 -2.44 10.89 15.78
C LYS A 507 -1.69 12.20 15.96
N ALA A 508 -2.31 13.35 15.61
CA ALA A 508 -1.72 14.67 15.83
C ALA A 508 -1.57 14.95 17.32
N TRP A 509 -2.61 14.69 18.11
CA TRP A 509 -2.59 14.84 19.55
C TRP A 509 -1.58 13.90 20.22
N GLY A 510 -1.55 12.63 19.86
CA GLY A 510 -0.62 11.62 20.41
C GLY A 510 0.86 11.98 20.20
N LYS A 511 1.19 12.77 19.16
CA LYS A 511 2.55 13.24 18.92
C LYS A 511 2.93 14.51 19.68
N ALA A 512 1.97 15.28 20.15
CA ALA A 512 2.23 16.54 20.87
C ALA A 512 2.80 16.30 22.26
N LYS A 513 2.56 15.15 22.88
CA LYS A 513 3.06 14.71 24.21
C LYS A 513 2.86 15.71 25.34
N LYS A 514 1.83 16.55 25.27
CA LYS A 514 1.45 17.44 26.36
C LYS A 514 0.60 16.72 27.40
N LEU A 515 0.53 17.24 28.61
CA LEU A 515 -0.17 16.65 29.76
C LEU A 515 -1.61 16.17 29.42
N ASN A 516 -2.32 16.91 28.54
CA ASN A 516 -3.70 16.58 28.17
C ASN A 516 -3.82 15.86 26.81
N SER A 517 -2.71 15.53 26.14
CA SER A 517 -2.75 14.99 24.77
C SER A 517 -3.42 13.63 24.71
N ALA A 518 -3.10 12.72 25.65
CA ALA A 518 -3.69 11.40 25.71
C ALA A 518 -5.19 11.45 26.03
N ALA A 519 -5.58 12.28 27.00
CA ALA A 519 -7.00 12.49 27.34
C ALA A 519 -7.79 13.09 26.15
N ARG A 520 -7.14 13.94 25.34
CA ARG A 520 -7.77 14.48 24.14
C ARG A 520 -7.93 13.45 23.03
N CYS A 521 -6.95 12.53 22.87
CA CYS A 521 -7.08 11.38 21.98
C CYS A 521 -8.26 10.49 22.39
N GLU A 522 -8.40 10.24 23.68
CA GLU A 522 -9.50 9.44 24.23
C GLU A 522 -10.86 10.14 24.07
N TYR A 523 -10.93 11.45 24.26
CA TYR A 523 -12.14 12.23 23.99
C TYR A 523 -12.65 12.01 22.56
N TRP A 524 -11.75 12.01 21.57
CA TRP A 524 -12.14 11.79 20.18
C TRP A 524 -12.59 10.33 19.91
N LEU A 525 -11.94 9.34 20.54
CA LEU A 525 -12.41 7.95 20.51
C LEU A 525 -13.82 7.82 21.09
N GLN A 526 -14.07 8.40 22.28
CA GLN A 526 -15.38 8.37 22.93
C GLN A 526 -16.44 9.13 22.11
N LYS A 527 -16.06 10.22 21.45
CA LYS A 527 -16.96 10.94 20.55
C LYS A 527 -17.37 10.05 19.35
N MET A 528 -16.43 9.32 18.71
CA MET A 528 -16.75 8.36 17.67
C MET A 528 -17.71 7.27 18.15
N ILE A 529 -17.48 6.73 19.34
CA ILE A 529 -18.34 5.68 19.93
C ILE A 529 -19.75 6.22 20.22
N ASN A 530 -19.87 7.43 20.77
CA ASN A 530 -21.15 8.01 21.17
C ASN A 530 -21.99 8.48 19.98
N GLU A 531 -21.36 9.00 18.93
CA GLU A 531 -22.08 9.40 17.72
C GLU A 531 -22.64 8.21 16.93
N ASN A 532 -22.08 7.02 17.11
CA ASN A 532 -22.55 5.78 16.49
C ASN A 532 -23.63 5.04 17.30
N ARG A 533 -24.02 5.53 18.50
CA ARG A 533 -25.11 4.93 19.25
C ARG A 533 -26.45 5.24 18.56
N PRO A 534 -27.34 4.24 18.37
CA PRO A 534 -28.68 4.48 17.83
C PRO A 534 -29.40 5.52 18.70
N ARG A 535 -29.75 6.65 18.13
CA ARG A 535 -30.61 7.61 18.84
C ARG A 535 -32.02 7.04 18.86
N GLU A 536 -32.59 6.85 20.06
CA GLU A 536 -33.97 6.44 20.24
C GLU A 536 -34.88 7.42 19.52
N GLY A 537 -35.64 6.95 18.54
CA GLY A 537 -36.61 7.74 17.76
C GLY A 537 -36.27 8.00 16.28
N TYR A 538 -35.06 7.65 15.78
CA TYR A 538 -34.72 7.79 14.36
C TYR A 538 -34.42 6.44 13.71
N THR A 539 -35.46 5.79 13.19
CA THR A 539 -35.38 4.45 12.56
C THR A 539 -34.76 4.44 11.15
N ASN A 540 -34.30 5.57 10.58
CA ASN A 540 -33.89 5.68 9.20
C ASN A 540 -32.48 6.22 8.97
N GLN A 541 -31.55 6.21 9.97
CA GLN A 541 -30.15 6.52 9.71
C GLN A 541 -29.43 5.27 9.19
N THR A 542 -29.35 5.14 7.88
CA THR A 542 -28.79 3.99 7.15
C THR A 542 -27.27 4.07 6.91
N THR A 543 -26.57 5.03 7.47
CA THR A 543 -25.10 5.12 7.32
C THR A 543 -24.45 5.22 8.68
N PRO A 544 -23.62 4.23 9.09
CA PRO A 544 -22.82 4.35 10.29
C PRO A 544 -21.83 5.52 10.10
N ILE A 545 -21.89 6.47 10.98
CA ILE A 545 -20.85 7.46 11.22
C ILE A 545 -19.55 6.70 11.53
N ALA A 546 -18.39 7.25 11.23
CA ALA A 546 -17.10 6.62 11.38
C ALA A 546 -16.95 5.77 12.64
N GLN A 547 -17.12 4.44 12.53
CA GLN A 547 -16.91 3.53 13.67
C GLN A 547 -15.41 3.40 13.96
N PRO A 548 -14.98 3.45 15.24
CA PRO A 548 -13.59 3.17 15.59
C PRO A 548 -13.15 1.82 15.05
N ASP A 549 -11.95 1.74 14.52
CA ASP A 549 -11.29 0.51 14.12
C ASP A 549 -10.14 0.15 15.09
N ALA A 550 -9.49 -0.99 14.87
CA ALA A 550 -8.35 -1.39 15.67
C ALA A 550 -7.21 -0.35 15.65
N SER A 551 -7.06 0.36 14.52
CA SER A 551 -6.06 1.42 14.39
C SER A 551 -6.39 2.62 15.28
N THR A 552 -7.68 2.99 15.42
CA THR A 552 -8.14 4.06 16.31
C THR A 552 -7.73 3.79 17.76
N TYR A 553 -8.07 2.61 18.28
CA TYR A 553 -7.69 2.20 19.63
C TYR A 553 -6.16 2.17 19.81
N ASN A 554 -5.44 1.61 18.83
CA ASN A 554 -3.99 1.55 18.85
C ASN A 554 -3.32 2.92 18.88
N LEU A 555 -3.90 3.94 18.22
CA LEU A 555 -3.41 5.32 18.27
C LEU A 555 -3.64 5.98 19.65
N VAL A 556 -4.76 5.68 20.30
CA VAL A 556 -5.05 6.17 21.66
C VAL A 556 -4.13 5.51 22.68
N MET A 557 -3.91 4.18 22.56
CA MET A 557 -2.92 3.46 23.38
C MET A 557 -1.52 4.04 23.20
N ASP A 558 -1.11 4.35 21.95
CA ASP A 558 0.18 5.01 21.69
C ASP A 558 0.28 6.37 22.39
N ALA A 559 -0.80 7.14 22.41
CA ALA A 559 -0.81 8.44 23.06
C ALA A 559 -0.55 8.31 24.58
N TRP A 560 -1.23 7.39 25.27
CA TRP A 560 -1.02 7.12 26.70
C TRP A 560 0.38 6.56 26.98
N MET A 561 0.88 5.64 26.14
CA MET A 561 2.21 5.06 26.29
C MET A 561 3.34 6.07 26.05
N ASN A 562 3.13 7.07 25.21
CA ASN A 562 4.17 8.05 24.83
C ASN A 562 4.21 9.31 25.71
N MET A 563 3.36 9.40 26.72
CA MET A 563 3.45 10.48 27.72
C MET A 563 4.76 10.36 28.53
N ASP A 564 5.17 11.45 29.16
CA ASP A 564 6.32 11.48 30.07
C ASP A 564 6.10 10.51 31.24
N ASN A 565 4.88 10.46 31.77
CA ASN A 565 4.40 9.45 32.72
C ASN A 565 3.38 8.55 32.00
N PRO A 566 3.80 7.45 31.40
CA PRO A 566 2.89 6.53 30.72
C PRO A 566 1.97 5.83 31.73
N ASP A 567 0.69 5.71 31.38
CA ASP A 567 -0.29 4.98 32.19
C ASP A 567 -0.55 3.62 31.56
N ALA A 568 0.19 2.60 31.99
CA ALA A 568 0.06 1.24 31.50
C ALA A 568 -1.28 0.61 31.89
N ALA A 569 -1.86 0.99 33.04
CA ALA A 569 -3.16 0.52 33.46
C ALA A 569 -4.25 1.02 32.52
N ARG A 570 -4.20 2.32 32.15
CA ARG A 570 -5.17 2.87 31.20
C ARG A 570 -5.05 2.23 29.81
N VAL A 571 -3.82 1.93 29.36
CA VAL A 571 -3.58 1.21 28.09
C VAL A 571 -4.19 -0.21 28.15
N GLN A 572 -4.09 -0.90 29.30
CA GLN A 572 -4.74 -2.19 29.51
C GLN A 572 -6.26 -2.06 29.50
N ASP A 573 -6.84 -1.04 30.13
CA ASP A 573 -8.27 -0.79 30.16
C ASP A 573 -8.83 -0.55 28.74
N LEU A 574 -8.10 0.19 27.88
CA LEU A 574 -8.48 0.39 26.50
C LEU A 574 -8.53 -0.93 25.71
N LEU A 575 -7.62 -1.88 25.98
CA LEU A 575 -7.68 -3.22 25.40
C LEU A 575 -8.94 -3.96 25.84
N LEU A 576 -9.30 -3.86 27.15
CA LEU A 576 -10.51 -4.47 27.69
C LEU A 576 -11.77 -3.83 27.13
N GLU A 577 -11.82 -2.49 27.01
CA GLU A 577 -12.90 -1.76 26.34
C GLU A 577 -13.09 -2.22 24.90
N MET A 578 -11.97 -2.37 24.15
CA MET A 578 -11.97 -2.87 22.79
C MET A 578 -12.58 -4.27 22.68
N LYS A 579 -12.21 -5.19 23.59
CA LYS A 579 -12.80 -6.55 23.70
C LYS A 579 -14.30 -6.49 24.02
N ALA A 580 -14.68 -5.65 24.99
CA ALA A 580 -16.05 -5.51 25.46
C ALA A 580 -16.97 -4.89 24.38
N SER A 581 -16.45 -4.08 23.47
CA SER A 581 -17.24 -3.45 22.42
C SER A 581 -17.91 -4.45 21.46
N GLY A 582 -17.34 -5.64 21.29
CA GLY A 582 -17.80 -6.68 20.36
C GLY A 582 -17.76 -6.30 18.87
N THR A 583 -17.48 -5.03 18.55
CA THR A 583 -17.45 -4.50 17.19
C THR A 583 -16.04 -4.49 16.60
N VAL A 584 -15.02 -4.40 17.45
CA VAL A 584 -13.62 -4.32 17.05
C VAL A 584 -12.81 -5.38 17.79
N SER A 585 -12.22 -6.32 17.05
CA SER A 585 -11.35 -7.33 17.64
C SER A 585 -9.92 -6.79 17.81
N PRO A 586 -9.29 -6.95 18.99
CA PRO A 586 -7.88 -6.65 19.19
C PRO A 586 -7.00 -7.46 18.22
N ASN A 587 -5.95 -6.84 17.70
CA ASN A 587 -4.97 -7.50 16.86
C ASN A 587 -3.61 -7.63 17.57
N SER A 588 -2.65 -8.33 16.98
CA SER A 588 -1.30 -8.48 17.54
C SER A 588 -0.62 -7.14 17.86
N GLU A 589 -0.94 -6.07 17.12
CA GLU A 589 -0.42 -4.73 17.39
C GLU A 589 -1.01 -4.15 18.68
N SER A 590 -2.32 -4.35 18.94
CA SER A 590 -2.98 -3.91 20.18
C SER A 590 -2.31 -4.52 21.42
N TYR A 591 -2.13 -5.84 21.42
CA TYR A 591 -1.42 -6.53 22.51
C TYR A 591 0.04 -6.08 22.64
N SER A 592 0.73 -5.87 21.51
CA SER A 592 2.12 -5.39 21.53
C SER A 592 2.24 -4.03 22.22
N LYS A 593 1.23 -3.15 22.09
CA LYS A 593 1.23 -1.85 22.74
C LYS A 593 1.03 -1.98 24.24
N VAL A 594 0.09 -2.80 24.68
CA VAL A 594 -0.13 -3.07 26.12
C VAL A 594 1.10 -3.67 26.77
N ILE A 595 1.70 -4.69 26.14
CA ILE A 595 2.93 -5.32 26.61
C ILE A 595 4.06 -4.27 26.76
N ARG A 596 4.27 -3.44 25.75
CA ARG A 596 5.30 -2.39 25.79
C ARG A 596 5.00 -1.31 26.85
N ALA A 597 3.73 -1.00 27.08
CA ALA A 597 3.33 -0.06 28.15
C ALA A 597 3.71 -0.59 29.51
N TRP A 598 3.41 -1.86 29.84
CA TRP A 598 3.80 -2.49 31.09
C TRP A 598 5.32 -2.60 31.24
N LEU A 599 6.05 -2.95 30.16
CA LEU A 599 7.51 -2.99 30.21
C LEU A 599 8.13 -1.61 30.43
N LYS A 600 7.50 -0.54 29.93
CA LYS A 600 7.96 0.83 30.17
C LYS A 600 7.65 1.27 31.60
N ASP A 601 6.49 0.90 32.12
CA ASP A 601 6.10 1.14 33.51
C ASP A 601 7.08 0.48 34.49
N GLU A 602 7.50 -0.77 34.27
CA GLU A 602 8.51 -1.46 35.09
C GLU A 602 9.83 -0.69 35.15
N LEU A 603 10.30 -0.17 34.00
CA LEU A 603 11.54 0.60 33.90
C LEU A 603 11.48 1.94 34.64
N LEU A 604 10.28 2.56 34.68
CA LEU A 604 10.04 3.82 35.37
C LEU A 604 9.61 3.62 36.84
N ASN A 605 9.33 2.37 37.22
CA ASN A 605 8.92 1.95 38.57
C ASN A 605 7.72 2.75 39.13
N GLN A 606 6.73 3.05 38.27
CA GLN A 606 5.60 3.92 38.62
C GLN A 606 4.63 3.29 39.63
N LEU A 607 4.42 1.96 39.55
CA LEU A 607 3.51 1.25 40.47
C LEU A 607 4.12 0.92 41.82
N GLY A 608 5.40 1.15 42.03
CA GLY A 608 6.10 0.91 43.32
C GLY A 608 6.30 -0.57 43.70
N VAL A 609 5.75 -1.51 42.94
CA VAL A 609 5.88 -2.95 43.11
C VAL A 609 6.75 -3.51 41.99
N LYS A 610 8.03 -3.73 42.30
CA LYS A 610 9.03 -4.19 41.32
C LYS A 610 8.71 -5.61 40.84
N GLY A 611 8.69 -5.79 39.50
CA GLY A 611 8.40 -7.08 38.85
C GLY A 611 6.93 -7.29 38.44
N SER A 612 5.96 -6.62 39.07
CA SER A 612 4.55 -6.84 38.82
C SER A 612 4.12 -6.42 37.39
N SER A 613 4.77 -5.42 36.80
CA SER A 613 4.50 -4.96 35.44
C SER A 613 5.02 -5.94 34.39
N VAL A 614 6.11 -6.68 34.69
CA VAL A 614 6.61 -7.76 33.83
C VAL A 614 5.64 -8.95 33.85
N GLU A 615 5.08 -9.31 35.00
CA GLU A 615 4.05 -10.36 35.11
C GLU A 615 2.81 -10.03 34.28
N ARG A 616 2.34 -8.78 34.35
CA ARG A 616 1.20 -8.30 33.53
C ARG A 616 1.51 -8.30 32.03
N ALA A 617 2.73 -7.91 31.66
CA ALA A 617 3.19 -8.00 30.27
C ALA A 617 3.17 -9.45 29.77
N TRP A 618 3.63 -10.40 30.60
CA TRP A 618 3.61 -11.83 30.29
C TRP A 618 2.20 -12.38 30.15
N ALA A 619 1.27 -12.02 31.03
CA ALA A 619 -0.13 -12.44 30.96
C ALA A 619 -0.78 -12.05 29.61
N ASN A 620 -0.46 -10.87 29.06
CA ASN A 620 -0.94 -10.45 27.75
C ASN A 620 -0.29 -11.24 26.59
N ILE A 621 0.97 -11.72 26.74
CA ILE A 621 1.56 -12.63 25.76
C ILE A 621 0.91 -14.00 25.82
N ASP A 622 0.67 -14.54 26.99
CA ASP A 622 0.03 -15.84 27.18
C ASP A 622 -1.37 -15.87 26.57
N GLU A 623 -2.16 -14.80 26.80
CA GLU A 623 -3.45 -14.63 26.13
C GLU A 623 -3.30 -14.58 24.61
N LEU A 624 -2.35 -13.82 24.07
CA LEU A 624 -2.11 -13.73 22.63
C LEU A 624 -1.65 -15.08 22.04
N MET A 625 -0.92 -15.89 22.82
CA MET A 625 -0.56 -17.27 22.45
C MET A 625 -1.78 -18.18 22.38
N SER A 626 -2.71 -18.02 23.32
CA SER A 626 -3.97 -18.77 23.34
C SER A 626 -4.83 -18.45 22.12
N LEU A 627 -4.87 -17.18 21.70
CA LEU A 627 -5.55 -16.75 20.46
C LEU A 627 -4.90 -17.32 19.19
N GLU A 628 -3.55 -17.38 19.15
CA GLU A 628 -2.84 -18.01 18.03
C GLU A 628 -3.20 -19.50 17.89
N ALA A 629 -3.35 -20.20 19.00
CA ALA A 629 -3.80 -21.60 19.01
C ALA A 629 -5.21 -21.77 18.40
N GLN A 630 -6.05 -20.73 18.45
CA GLN A 630 -7.37 -20.68 17.84
C GLN A 630 -7.35 -20.26 16.37
N GLY A 631 -6.18 -19.91 15.83
CA GLY A 631 -5.97 -19.60 14.41
C GLY A 631 -5.80 -18.10 14.10
N ASP A 632 -5.67 -17.27 15.12
CA ASP A 632 -5.34 -15.85 14.99
C ASP A 632 -3.82 -15.58 14.87
N VAL A 633 -3.46 -14.32 14.69
CA VAL A 633 -2.06 -13.90 14.57
C VAL A 633 -1.39 -13.88 15.95
N GLY A 634 -0.36 -14.69 16.14
CA GLY A 634 0.38 -14.80 17.38
C GLY A 634 1.37 -13.64 17.67
N PRO A 635 2.05 -13.69 18.83
CA PRO A 635 3.01 -12.68 19.24
C PRO A 635 4.24 -12.62 18.33
N ALA A 636 4.80 -11.42 18.16
CA ALA A 636 6.08 -11.24 17.47
C ALA A 636 7.26 -11.67 18.35
N PRO A 637 8.35 -12.27 17.78
CA PRO A 637 9.48 -12.78 18.54
C PRO A 637 10.19 -11.70 19.39
N GLU A 638 10.17 -10.45 18.93
CA GLU A 638 10.78 -9.32 19.62
C GLU A 638 10.12 -8.99 20.98
N LEU A 639 8.86 -9.37 21.17
CA LEU A 639 8.15 -9.14 22.43
C LEU A 639 8.73 -10.01 23.56
N PHE A 640 9.04 -11.28 23.29
CA PHE A 640 9.67 -12.18 24.24
C PHE A 640 11.04 -11.65 24.69
N THR A 641 11.89 -11.26 23.72
CA THR A 641 13.19 -10.65 24.05
C THR A 641 13.04 -9.34 24.84
N SER A 642 11.99 -8.55 24.56
CA SER A 642 11.73 -7.30 25.28
C SER A 642 11.34 -7.57 26.74
N ILE A 643 10.56 -8.61 27.03
CA ILE A 643 10.25 -9.04 28.41
C ILE A 643 11.53 -9.46 29.11
N LEU A 644 12.32 -10.37 28.55
CA LEU A 644 13.58 -10.83 29.14
C LEU A 644 14.53 -9.67 29.44
N LYS A 645 14.68 -8.75 28.47
CA LYS A 645 15.51 -7.55 28.64
C LYS A 645 15.03 -6.64 29.76
N THR A 646 13.71 -6.46 29.89
CA THR A 646 13.15 -5.60 30.94
C THR A 646 13.26 -6.28 32.31
N ALA A 647 12.98 -7.58 32.41
CA ALA A 647 13.15 -8.35 33.60
C ALA A 647 14.62 -8.33 34.12
N ALA A 648 15.59 -8.44 33.18
CA ALA A 648 17.01 -8.32 33.55
C ALA A 648 17.38 -6.94 34.13
N ARG A 649 16.74 -5.87 33.64
CA ARG A 649 16.97 -4.48 34.07
C ARG A 649 16.11 -4.04 35.24
N SER A 650 15.01 -4.74 35.51
CA SER A 650 14.14 -4.47 36.66
C SER A 650 14.94 -4.60 37.95
N GLU A 651 14.68 -3.75 38.95
CA GLU A 651 15.27 -3.88 40.29
C GLU A 651 14.56 -4.93 41.18
N GLY A 652 13.53 -5.61 40.63
CA GLY A 652 12.84 -6.69 41.32
C GLY A 652 13.75 -7.90 41.57
N ARG A 653 13.64 -8.53 42.76
CA ARG A 653 14.37 -9.74 43.17
C ARG A 653 13.41 -10.89 43.54
N GLY A 654 12.15 -10.80 43.11
CA GLY A 654 11.14 -11.81 43.43
C GLY A 654 11.30 -13.10 42.61
N GLU A 655 11.02 -14.24 43.22
CA GLU A 655 11.00 -15.56 42.55
C GLU A 655 10.06 -15.57 41.33
N ASN A 656 8.95 -14.85 41.38
CA ASN A 656 8.01 -14.71 40.30
C ASN A 656 8.67 -14.11 39.03
N LEU A 657 9.61 -13.16 39.17
CA LEU A 657 10.32 -12.56 38.06
C LEU A 657 11.13 -13.59 37.27
N LEU A 658 11.80 -14.50 38.00
CA LEU A 658 12.56 -15.60 37.37
C LEU A 658 11.63 -16.60 36.70
N ALA A 659 10.51 -16.96 37.35
CA ALA A 659 9.53 -17.87 36.77
C ALA A 659 8.97 -17.32 35.42
N VAL A 660 8.55 -16.06 35.41
CA VAL A 660 8.09 -15.37 34.18
C VAL A 660 9.18 -15.35 33.11
N ALA A 661 10.43 -15.07 33.49
CA ALA A 661 11.55 -15.07 32.55
C ALA A 661 11.82 -16.47 31.96
N GLN A 662 11.74 -17.50 32.75
CA GLN A 662 11.89 -18.90 32.32
C GLN A 662 10.74 -19.29 31.38
N GLU A 663 9.50 -19.02 31.76
CA GLU A 663 8.33 -19.27 30.88
C GLU A 663 8.43 -18.52 29.54
N THR A 664 8.80 -17.23 29.58
CA THR A 664 9.03 -16.41 28.40
C THR A 664 10.10 -17.04 27.49
N PHE A 665 11.22 -17.44 28.04
CA PHE A 665 12.32 -18.04 27.28
C PHE A 665 11.90 -19.39 26.66
N TRP A 666 11.27 -20.28 27.43
CA TRP A 666 10.83 -21.57 26.92
C TRP A 666 9.69 -21.45 25.92
N ALA A 667 8.76 -20.52 26.11
CA ALA A 667 7.70 -20.24 25.15
C ALA A 667 8.26 -19.75 23.80
N LYS A 668 9.28 -18.89 23.82
CA LYS A 668 9.98 -18.47 22.60
C LYS A 668 10.70 -19.64 21.93
N ARG A 669 11.45 -20.43 22.73
CA ARG A 669 12.26 -21.56 22.24
C ARG A 669 11.44 -22.67 21.61
N ASN A 670 10.30 -23.01 22.18
CA ASN A 670 9.46 -24.12 21.74
C ASN A 670 8.66 -23.82 20.47
N ARG A 671 8.74 -22.59 19.97
CA ARG A 671 8.06 -22.20 18.74
C ARG A 671 8.96 -22.37 17.54
N SER A 672 8.56 -23.24 16.60
CA SER A 672 9.31 -23.53 15.37
C SER A 672 9.58 -22.32 14.46
N ARG A 673 8.83 -21.24 14.65
CA ARG A 673 8.95 -19.99 13.87
C ARG A 673 9.95 -19.00 14.47
N PHE A 674 10.38 -19.20 15.72
CA PHE A 674 11.21 -18.26 16.45
C PHE A 674 12.57 -18.89 16.76
N ASN A 675 13.64 -18.15 16.47
CA ASN A 675 14.97 -18.55 16.89
C ASN A 675 15.29 -17.84 18.20
N VAL A 676 15.65 -18.62 19.23
CA VAL A 676 16.30 -18.08 20.42
C VAL A 676 17.67 -17.57 20.00
N ASP A 677 18.06 -16.41 20.52
CA ASP A 677 19.33 -15.76 20.20
C ASP A 677 20.27 -15.82 21.43
N GLN A 678 21.58 -15.66 21.22
CA GLN A 678 22.58 -15.55 22.28
C GLN A 678 22.22 -14.52 23.36
N ILE A 679 21.52 -13.43 22.97
CA ILE A 679 21.11 -12.36 23.88
C ILE A 679 20.02 -12.83 24.86
N ASP A 680 19.12 -13.72 24.45
CA ASP A 680 18.06 -14.26 25.32
C ASP A 680 18.67 -15.09 26.46
N PHE A 681 19.73 -15.88 26.18
CA PHE A 681 20.46 -16.63 27.20
C PHE A 681 21.18 -15.69 28.18
N VAL A 682 21.76 -14.58 27.70
CA VAL A 682 22.41 -13.58 28.55
C VAL A 682 21.40 -12.96 29.53
N PHE A 683 20.24 -12.52 29.02
CA PHE A 683 19.23 -11.94 29.91
C PHE A 683 18.70 -12.94 30.94
N LEU A 684 18.46 -14.18 30.54
CA LEU A 684 18.00 -15.21 31.48
C LEU A 684 19.05 -15.50 32.52
N LEU A 685 20.36 -15.52 32.18
CA LEU A 685 21.45 -15.64 33.11
C LEU A 685 21.50 -14.46 34.09
N GLU A 686 21.45 -13.22 33.60
CA GLU A 686 21.45 -12.01 34.43
C GLU A 686 20.30 -12.02 35.45
N ILE A 687 19.11 -12.49 35.07
CA ILE A 687 17.93 -12.60 35.95
C ILE A 687 18.17 -13.70 37.02
N GLY A 688 18.64 -14.87 36.60
CA GLY A 688 18.88 -16.00 37.51
C GLY A 688 19.93 -15.67 38.57
N MET A 689 21.05 -15.05 38.17
CA MET A 689 22.11 -14.61 39.10
C MET A 689 21.64 -13.54 40.09
N LYS A 690 20.65 -12.73 39.70
CA LYS A 690 20.09 -11.66 40.52
C LYS A 690 19.09 -12.16 41.57
N VAL A 691 18.34 -13.21 41.24
CA VAL A 691 17.22 -13.72 42.04
C VAL A 691 17.67 -14.88 42.92
N LEU A 692 18.50 -15.79 42.39
CA LEU A 692 18.94 -17.00 43.08
C LEU A 692 20.23 -16.79 43.85
N VAL A 693 20.40 -17.54 44.95
CA VAL A 693 21.60 -17.52 45.79
C VAL A 693 22.08 -18.95 46.12
N GLY A 694 23.37 -19.11 46.36
CA GLY A 694 23.96 -20.37 46.79
C GLY A 694 23.81 -21.52 45.78
N GLU A 695 23.54 -22.72 46.26
CA GLU A 695 23.46 -23.95 45.44
C GLU A 695 22.37 -23.89 44.34
N GLU A 696 21.25 -23.22 44.59
CA GLU A 696 20.18 -23.06 43.57
C GLU A 696 20.64 -22.23 42.41
N ARG A 697 21.39 -21.15 42.64
CA ARG A 697 22.01 -20.34 41.62
C ARG A 697 22.99 -21.15 40.79
N ASP A 698 23.88 -21.89 41.46
CA ASP A 698 24.92 -22.69 40.81
C ASP A 698 24.31 -23.77 39.92
N LYS A 699 23.30 -24.47 40.37
CA LYS A 699 22.55 -25.46 39.60
C LYS A 699 21.88 -24.82 38.37
N PHE A 700 21.22 -23.69 38.57
CA PHE A 700 20.59 -22.95 37.46
C PHE A 700 21.61 -22.53 36.40
N MET A 701 22.79 -22.01 36.82
CA MET A 701 23.84 -21.59 35.89
C MET A 701 24.40 -22.77 35.11
N VAL A 702 24.64 -23.91 35.72
CA VAL A 702 25.11 -25.14 35.08
C VAL A 702 24.09 -25.64 34.05
N ASP A 703 22.82 -25.67 34.43
CA ASP A 703 21.77 -26.14 33.50
C ASP A 703 21.59 -25.18 32.34
N LEU A 704 21.66 -23.87 32.54
CA LEU A 704 21.55 -22.85 31.50
C LEU A 704 22.75 -22.91 30.53
N ILE A 705 23.99 -23.09 31.06
CA ILE A 705 25.18 -23.27 30.19
C ILE A 705 25.08 -24.54 29.37
N ARG A 706 24.67 -25.66 29.96
CA ARG A 706 24.42 -26.90 29.24
C ARG A 706 23.43 -26.68 28.06
N GLN A 707 22.38 -25.95 28.36
CA GLN A 707 21.37 -25.67 27.32
C GLN A 707 21.93 -24.71 26.24
N CYS A 708 22.65 -23.67 26.65
CA CYS A 708 23.27 -22.70 25.73
C CYS A 708 24.33 -23.38 24.85
N SER A 709 25.16 -24.24 25.39
CA SER A 709 26.19 -25.01 24.66
C SER A 709 25.57 -26.01 23.68
N LYS A 710 24.49 -26.71 24.10
CA LYS A 710 23.72 -27.62 23.25
C LYS A 710 23.11 -26.89 22.07
N ASP A 711 22.60 -25.70 22.28
CA ASP A 711 22.00 -24.87 21.24
C ASP A 711 23.06 -24.10 20.39
N GLY A 712 24.31 -24.05 20.85
CA GLY A 712 25.45 -23.45 20.16
C GLY A 712 25.49 -21.90 20.22
N PHE A 713 25.01 -21.31 21.31
CA PHE A 713 24.92 -19.86 21.53
C PHE A 713 25.87 -19.30 22.58
N VAL A 714 26.85 -20.06 23.06
CA VAL A 714 27.84 -19.57 24.03
C VAL A 714 28.65 -18.44 23.36
N SER A 715 28.50 -17.22 23.87
CA SER A 715 29.13 -16.00 23.34
C SER A 715 30.08 -15.38 24.35
N LYS A 716 30.98 -14.50 23.89
CA LYS A 716 31.85 -13.70 24.76
C LYS A 716 31.09 -12.99 25.86
N ARG A 717 29.95 -12.40 25.51
CA ARG A 717 29.10 -11.69 26.46
C ARG A 717 28.53 -12.66 27.51
N PHE A 718 28.03 -13.82 27.07
CA PHE A 718 27.50 -14.82 27.98
C PHE A 718 28.56 -15.29 28.99
N VAL A 719 29.79 -15.59 28.52
CA VAL A 719 30.90 -16.01 29.39
C VAL A 719 31.28 -14.91 30.39
N ARG A 720 31.43 -13.67 29.91
CA ARG A 720 31.79 -12.53 30.79
C ARG A 720 30.75 -12.25 31.86
N GLU A 721 29.47 -12.27 31.52
CA GLU A 721 28.39 -12.06 32.48
C GLU A 721 28.31 -13.22 33.49
N ALA A 722 28.55 -14.47 33.05
CA ALA A 722 28.59 -15.62 33.95
C ALA A 722 29.68 -15.53 35.00
N VAL A 723 30.84 -14.95 34.66
CA VAL A 723 32.01 -14.83 35.54
C VAL A 723 31.99 -13.54 36.38
N ARG A 724 31.42 -12.46 35.84
CA ARG A 724 31.37 -11.14 36.49
C ARG A 724 30.54 -11.10 37.77
N GLY A 725 29.53 -11.96 37.85
CA GLY A 725 28.58 -11.95 38.94
C GLY A 725 27.40 -11.00 38.80
N PRO A 726 26.55 -10.85 39.81
CA PRO A 726 25.36 -10.02 39.79
C PRO A 726 25.70 -8.56 39.51
N VAL A 727 24.87 -7.86 38.74
CA VAL A 727 25.08 -6.47 38.26
C VAL A 727 25.40 -5.44 39.37
N HIS A 728 25.12 -5.75 40.64
CA HIS A 728 25.30 -4.85 41.78
C HIS A 728 26.32 -5.33 42.81
N GLU A 729 26.89 -6.53 42.65
CA GLU A 729 27.87 -7.10 43.57
C GLU A 729 28.96 -7.79 42.75
N GLU A 730 30.17 -7.23 42.73
CA GLU A 730 31.32 -7.93 42.16
C GLU A 730 31.69 -9.11 43.07
N TRP A 731 31.75 -10.30 42.51
CA TRP A 731 32.16 -11.47 43.26
C TRP A 731 33.62 -11.36 43.74
N PRO A 732 33.93 -11.84 44.96
CA PRO A 732 35.31 -12.03 45.39
C PRO A 732 36.06 -12.94 44.39
N GLU A 733 37.37 -12.77 44.30
CA GLU A 733 38.22 -13.51 43.37
C GLU A 733 38.07 -15.04 43.54
N GLU A 734 38.03 -15.53 44.79
CA GLU A 734 37.80 -16.93 45.11
C GLU A 734 36.46 -17.49 44.58
N GLU A 735 35.41 -16.68 44.61
CA GLU A 735 34.09 -17.08 44.09
C GLU A 735 34.07 -17.09 42.55
N ARG A 736 34.77 -16.17 41.90
CA ARG A 736 34.94 -16.17 40.46
C ARG A 736 35.67 -17.41 39.94
N GLU A 737 36.79 -17.77 40.62
CA GLU A 737 37.53 -18.98 40.28
C GLU A 737 36.67 -20.24 40.49
N ARG A 738 35.94 -20.32 41.57
CA ARG A 738 35.00 -21.42 41.83
C ARG A 738 33.94 -21.55 40.75
N ILE A 739 33.34 -20.42 40.31
CA ILE A 739 32.31 -20.39 39.25
C ILE A 739 32.93 -20.77 37.90
N VAL A 740 34.14 -20.30 37.59
CA VAL A 740 34.81 -20.68 36.34
C VAL A 740 35.04 -22.19 36.30
N GLN A 741 35.57 -22.79 37.39
CA GLN A 741 35.75 -24.25 37.49
C GLN A 741 34.41 -25.01 37.38
N LEU A 742 33.38 -24.51 38.03
CA LEU A 742 32.05 -25.14 38.03
C LEU A 742 31.41 -25.15 36.65
N LEU A 743 31.55 -24.05 35.87
CA LEU A 743 30.86 -23.86 34.60
C LEU A 743 31.67 -24.35 33.39
N PHE A 744 33.00 -24.19 33.44
CA PHE A 744 33.87 -24.39 32.26
C PHE A 744 34.92 -25.48 32.46
N GLY A 745 35.03 -26.03 33.70
CA GLY A 745 36.00 -27.04 34.05
C GLY A 745 37.34 -26.46 34.49
N GLU A 746 38.31 -27.37 34.81
CA GLU A 746 39.65 -26.97 35.20
C GLU A 746 40.45 -26.43 34.01
N GLU A 747 41.31 -25.45 34.26
CA GLU A 747 42.26 -24.92 33.28
C GLU A 747 43.35 -25.95 32.99
N ASP A 748 43.57 -26.30 31.72
CA ASP A 748 44.70 -27.13 31.32
C ASP A 748 45.99 -26.26 31.36
N GLU A 749 46.95 -26.61 32.20
CA GLU A 749 48.22 -25.86 32.39
C GLU A 749 48.98 -25.60 31.08
N ALA A 750 48.74 -26.43 30.02
CA ALA A 750 49.42 -26.31 28.72
C ALA A 750 48.60 -25.56 27.66
N LEU A 751 47.28 -25.61 27.73
CA LEU A 751 46.38 -25.17 26.65
C LEU A 751 45.40 -24.06 27.07
N GLY A 752 45.28 -23.78 28.36
CA GLY A 752 44.26 -22.86 28.90
C GLY A 752 42.83 -23.39 28.72
N PHE A 753 41.84 -22.55 29.00
CA PHE A 753 40.43 -22.91 28.79
C PHE A 753 40.12 -23.04 27.27
N ASN A 754 39.67 -24.22 26.87
CA ASN A 754 39.30 -24.52 25.49
C ASN A 754 37.79 -24.63 25.30
N PHE A 755 37.16 -23.64 24.68
CA PHE A 755 35.77 -23.69 24.34
C PHE A 755 35.53 -24.55 23.09
N PRO A 756 34.77 -25.66 23.17
CA PRO A 756 34.44 -26.45 22.00
C PRO A 756 33.74 -25.61 20.97
N SER A 757 34.17 -25.67 19.69
CA SER A 757 33.58 -24.89 18.59
C SER A 757 32.07 -25.15 18.39
N SER A 758 31.59 -26.34 18.80
CA SER A 758 30.16 -26.69 18.81
C SER A 758 29.33 -25.84 19.75
N TRP A 759 29.91 -25.28 20.81
CA TRP A 759 29.21 -24.43 21.77
C TRP A 759 28.82 -23.06 21.19
N SER A 760 29.55 -22.61 20.20
CA SER A 760 29.41 -21.28 19.56
C SER A 760 29.09 -21.35 18.06
N ARG A 761 28.57 -22.49 17.57
CA ARG A 761 28.29 -22.71 16.15
C ARG A 761 27.28 -21.71 15.56
N ASN A 762 26.40 -21.15 16.36
CA ASN A 762 25.38 -20.18 15.99
C ASN A 762 25.75 -18.72 16.37
N VAL A 763 27.00 -18.49 16.77
CA VAL A 763 27.56 -17.19 17.16
C VAL A 763 28.50 -16.70 16.09
N HIS A 764 28.47 -15.40 15.75
CA HIS A 764 29.44 -14.82 14.80
C HIS A 764 30.88 -15.01 15.29
N LYS A 765 31.83 -15.26 14.38
CA LYS A 765 33.23 -15.58 14.72
C LYS A 765 33.90 -14.57 15.66
N HIS A 766 33.59 -13.27 15.53
CA HIS A 766 34.15 -12.22 16.40
C HIS A 766 33.55 -12.19 17.80
N ASP A 767 32.37 -12.82 18.00
CA ASP A 767 31.67 -12.92 19.28
C ASP A 767 31.84 -14.28 19.93
N GLN A 768 32.61 -15.21 19.35
CA GLN A 768 32.91 -16.52 19.94
C GLN A 768 33.90 -16.33 21.11
N PRO A 769 33.68 -17.00 22.25
CA PRO A 769 34.51 -16.85 23.43
C PRO A 769 35.91 -17.42 23.22
N THR A 770 36.88 -16.82 23.89
CA THR A 770 38.25 -17.25 23.91
C THR A 770 38.73 -17.35 25.38
N ALA A 771 39.83 -18.06 25.67
CA ALA A 771 40.40 -18.11 27.00
C ALA A 771 40.64 -16.71 27.60
N LYS A 772 40.97 -15.71 26.79
CA LYS A 772 41.15 -14.31 27.23
C LYS A 772 39.85 -13.68 27.75
N ASP A 773 38.69 -14.15 27.36
CA ASP A 773 37.40 -13.60 27.81
C ASP A 773 37.11 -14.06 29.28
N LEU A 774 37.78 -15.12 29.77
CA LEU A 774 37.80 -15.50 31.15
C LEU A 774 38.87 -14.72 31.96
N MET A 775 40.06 -14.46 31.34
CA MET A 775 41.17 -13.78 32.00
C MET A 775 40.99 -12.27 32.16
N HIS A 776 40.20 -11.61 31.31
CA HIS A 776 39.92 -10.17 31.45
C HIS A 776 38.99 -9.79 32.58
N VAL A 777 38.60 -10.74 33.39
CA VAL A 777 37.80 -10.55 34.61
C VAL A 777 38.72 -10.56 35.86
N TYR A 778 40.00 -10.87 35.71
CA TYR A 778 41.05 -10.76 36.74
C TYR A 778 41.70 -9.39 36.75
#